data_1297ab3b0bfe0665baa0a66d275421f4
#
_entry.id   1297ab3b0bfe0665baa0a66d275421f4
#
_cell.length_a   1.000
_cell.length_b   1.000
_cell.length_c   1.000
_cell.angle_alpha   90.00
_cell.angle_beta   90.00
_cell.angle_gamma   90.00
#
_symmetry.space_group_name_H-M   'P 1'
#
loop_
_entity.id
_entity.type
_entity.pdbx_description
1 polymer ?
#
loop_
_entity_poly.entity_id
_entity_poly.type
_entity_poly.pdbx_seq_one_letter_code
_entity_poly.pdbx_strand_id
1 'polypeptide(L)'
;MKNWTWVLIAFCVSACQNNDQQTVVSGADISIQGINFIEQVNDQNADVVIPYSKYELDNGLTVILHQDTSDPLVHVDITYHVGSGREDLGKSGFAHFFEHMMFQGSDNVADEQHFKLVTEAGGTMNGSTNTDRTNYYQTVPANQLEKVLWLEADRMGFFLDAVTQEKFEVQRETVKNERGQRVDNRPYGQLNERVSEALYPQGHPYSWPVIGYMDDLDRADLNDLKAFFQRWYGPNNATLTIGGDIDKTATLALVQKYFGPISAGPQVEMPEKPSFEIDADRYISMEDNVHLSLIYMSYPTVSLRHKDEAPLDVLSSILGGGKTSLLYKNLVKTQIAVQASVSHPCAELACTFNFYALPHPASQKSLADIEQVIRDSLIEFEERGVEEDDLIKVKAGIESGSIFGLQSVSGKVSQLAANQTFSNNPNYIGEDIARYNAVTKEDVMRVYKKYIKDQHAVIMSVVPKGQLSAIAASDNFVPPARSTGENNAVASNAIAADKKKDNFDRSKIPTAGVNKAVDVPSMWESSLDNGISILGAQSSETPTTSMLLKIPAGHYYSSKDKAGTAQLLAAMLNESTTERSAEEMSNALEKLGSSISIYAGNHYMNINISSLTKNLDATLLLAYEKLRQPAFVESEFERLKNNSIQGAINNKKDAGYLASTAYRQLLNQDNIAGISGSGNEETLSNISLGDIKDFYSRHLKPANGQLIVVSDLGQAETSQSLSLFKAWEGSGEKLSLSIPQPDTKLGVIYLVNKDDAAQSAIRIGKRSLKEDITGEFYKASLMNFPLGGAFNSRINLNLREDKGYTYGARSYFSGDKLSGSYTASAEVRADATDKSIIEFVNEIKTYAERGISDEELDFLRSAINQKDALKYETPRAKLGFLAQILEHNLTPGFVDERSEIVATITKDEINALATKHLNINEMLMVVVGDAKTLRPQLEALGYEVIDYDI
;
A
#
# COMPACT_ATOMS: atom_id res chain seq x y z
N MET A 1 60.13 -33.68 -44.00
CA MET A 1 61.32 -33.96 -43.18
C MET A 1 61.37 -32.96 -42.06
N LYS A 2 61.53 -33.48 -40.85
CA LYS A 2 61.69 -32.86 -39.53
C LYS A 2 60.39 -32.59 -38.77
N ASN A 3 60.08 -33.56 -37.92
CA ASN A 3 59.21 -33.55 -36.76
C ASN A 3 59.73 -32.60 -35.66
N TRP A 4 58.82 -31.88 -35.02
CA TRP A 4 59.07 -31.29 -33.68
C TRP A 4 57.93 -31.68 -32.76
N THR A 5 58.30 -32.50 -31.80
CA THR A 5 57.48 -32.96 -30.66
C THR A 5 57.51 -31.91 -29.57
N TRP A 6 56.33 -31.43 -29.16
CA TRP A 6 56.21 -30.60 -27.95
C TRP A 6 55.81 -31.47 -26.75
N VAL A 7 56.67 -31.45 -25.75
CA VAL A 7 56.44 -32.10 -24.46
C VAL A 7 55.63 -31.10 -23.60
N LEU A 8 54.41 -31.49 -23.21
CA LEU A 8 53.59 -30.77 -22.23
C LEU A 8 53.97 -31.28 -20.82
N ILE A 9 54.55 -30.40 -20.01
CA ILE A 9 54.74 -30.60 -18.57
C ILE A 9 53.49 -30.14 -17.87
N ALA A 10 52.71 -31.08 -17.29
CA ALA A 10 51.60 -30.80 -16.43
C ALA A 10 52.10 -30.47 -15.03
N PHE A 11 51.90 -29.22 -14.58
CA PHE A 11 52.01 -28.83 -13.17
C PHE A 11 50.66 -29.10 -12.50
N CYS A 12 50.62 -30.11 -11.63
CA CYS A 12 49.52 -30.28 -10.68
C CYS A 12 49.69 -29.26 -9.58
N VAL A 13 48.84 -28.21 -9.62
CA VAL A 13 48.57 -27.38 -8.44
C VAL A 13 47.30 -27.91 -7.81
N SER A 14 47.40 -28.60 -6.70
CA SER A 14 46.30 -28.99 -5.85
C SER A 14 45.87 -27.77 -5.05
N ALA A 15 44.89 -27.06 -5.56
CA ALA A 15 44.11 -26.08 -4.78
C ALA A 15 42.97 -26.87 -4.13
N CYS A 16 43.02 -27.02 -2.81
CA CYS A 16 41.84 -27.42 -2.04
C CYS A 16 40.79 -26.28 -2.15
N GLN A 17 39.86 -26.44 -3.07
CA GLN A 17 38.59 -25.72 -3.00
C GLN A 17 37.67 -26.56 -2.09
N ASN A 18 37.38 -26.04 -0.91
CA ASN A 18 36.19 -26.44 -0.19
C ASN A 18 34.97 -26.03 -1.03
N ASN A 19 34.50 -26.95 -1.84
CA ASN A 19 33.18 -26.86 -2.43
C ASN A 19 32.21 -27.39 -1.37
N ASP A 20 31.68 -26.51 -0.51
CA ASP A 20 30.39 -26.75 0.08
C ASP A 20 29.32 -26.67 -1.03
N GLN A 21 29.26 -27.70 -1.85
CA GLN A 21 28.06 -27.96 -2.62
C GLN A 21 26.98 -28.42 -1.61
N GLN A 22 26.15 -27.48 -1.16
CA GLN A 22 24.85 -27.84 -0.61
C GLN A 22 24.17 -28.69 -1.67
N THR A 23 24.01 -29.98 -1.37
CA THR A 23 23.23 -30.92 -2.19
C THR A 23 21.80 -30.39 -2.18
N VAL A 24 21.37 -29.82 -3.32
CA VAL A 24 19.96 -29.43 -3.51
C VAL A 24 19.14 -30.72 -3.47
N VAL A 25 18.48 -30.95 -2.33
CA VAL A 25 17.56 -32.08 -2.16
C VAL A 25 16.42 -31.88 -3.15
N SER A 26 16.24 -32.84 -4.06
CA SER A 26 15.10 -32.83 -4.97
C SER A 26 13.81 -32.96 -4.14
N GLY A 27 12.79 -32.15 -4.44
CA GLY A 27 11.50 -32.23 -3.78
C GLY A 27 10.87 -33.63 -3.87
N ALA A 28 11.20 -34.39 -4.91
CA ALA A 28 10.76 -35.78 -5.11
C ALA A 28 11.42 -36.77 -4.13
N ASP A 29 12.55 -36.40 -3.50
CA ASP A 29 13.27 -37.28 -2.57
C ASP A 29 12.74 -37.17 -1.12
N ILE A 30 11.83 -36.19 -0.89
CA ILE A 30 11.22 -35.99 0.44
C ILE A 30 9.96 -36.86 0.53
N SER A 31 9.99 -37.86 1.41
CA SER A 31 8.86 -38.75 1.68
C SER A 31 8.36 -38.54 3.11
N ILE A 32 7.20 -37.88 3.23
CA ILE A 32 6.49 -37.73 4.51
C ILE A 32 5.09 -38.32 4.33
N GLN A 33 4.69 -39.21 5.24
CA GLN A 33 3.37 -39.84 5.19
C GLN A 33 2.26 -38.78 5.24
N GLY A 34 1.32 -38.83 4.30
CA GLY A 34 0.20 -37.87 4.18
C GLY A 34 0.52 -36.62 3.35
N ILE A 35 1.71 -36.59 2.70
CA ILE A 35 2.09 -35.54 1.75
C ILE A 35 2.48 -36.17 0.43
N ASN A 36 1.87 -35.71 -0.66
CA ASN A 36 2.12 -36.15 -2.02
C ASN A 36 2.94 -35.06 -2.75
N PHE A 37 4.07 -35.43 -3.33
CA PHE A 37 4.84 -34.55 -4.22
C PHE A 37 4.11 -34.41 -5.56
N ILE A 38 3.94 -33.20 -6.04
CA ILE A 38 3.26 -32.91 -7.33
C ILE A 38 4.28 -32.53 -8.39
N GLU A 39 5.07 -31.47 -8.15
CA GLU A 39 6.03 -30.95 -9.12
C GLU A 39 7.13 -30.10 -8.46
N GLN A 40 8.21 -29.91 -9.18
CA GLN A 40 9.27 -28.96 -8.83
C GLN A 40 9.68 -28.17 -10.06
N VAL A 41 9.76 -26.84 -9.91
CA VAL A 41 10.30 -25.92 -10.92
C VAL A 41 11.60 -25.34 -10.38
N ASN A 42 12.66 -25.42 -11.18
CA ASN A 42 13.99 -24.89 -10.87
C ASN A 42 14.34 -23.74 -11.82
N ASP A 43 15.28 -22.89 -11.40
CA ASP A 43 15.76 -21.71 -12.13
C ASP A 43 16.57 -22.04 -13.42
N GLN A 44 16.37 -23.18 -14.03
CA GLN A 44 17.16 -23.59 -15.19
C GLN A 44 16.40 -23.34 -16.49
N ASN A 45 16.80 -22.30 -17.25
CA ASN A 45 16.45 -22.03 -18.64
C ASN A 45 15.19 -21.23 -18.97
N ALA A 46 14.64 -20.42 -18.05
CA ALA A 46 13.55 -19.51 -18.38
C ALA A 46 13.88 -18.06 -18.07
N ASP A 47 13.30 -17.13 -18.83
CA ASP A 47 13.60 -15.71 -18.73
C ASP A 47 13.19 -15.09 -17.38
N VAL A 48 12.04 -15.52 -16.79
CA VAL A 48 11.59 -15.14 -15.43
C VAL A 48 10.89 -16.34 -14.80
N VAL A 49 11.48 -16.88 -13.71
CA VAL A 49 10.95 -18.03 -12.97
C VAL A 49 11.08 -17.78 -11.49
N ILE A 50 10.06 -18.16 -10.72
CA ILE A 50 10.16 -18.29 -9.26
C ILE A 50 10.33 -19.78 -8.96
N PRO A 51 11.51 -20.26 -8.50
CA PRO A 51 11.70 -21.67 -8.17
C PRO A 51 10.80 -22.13 -7.02
N TYR A 52 10.14 -23.27 -7.15
CA TYR A 52 9.31 -23.83 -6.10
C TYR A 52 9.24 -25.35 -6.14
N SER A 53 8.72 -25.94 -5.04
CA SER A 53 8.25 -27.31 -4.98
C SER A 53 6.80 -27.33 -4.54
N LYS A 54 5.94 -28.08 -5.21
CA LYS A 54 4.50 -28.17 -4.95
C LYS A 54 4.13 -29.57 -4.43
N TYR A 55 3.33 -29.57 -3.39
CA TYR A 55 2.85 -30.77 -2.70
C TYR A 55 1.34 -30.65 -2.46
N GLU A 56 0.70 -31.77 -2.14
CA GLU A 56 -0.68 -31.86 -1.71
C GLU A 56 -0.79 -32.78 -0.49
N LEU A 57 -1.48 -32.36 0.55
CA LEU A 57 -1.79 -33.18 1.70
C LEU A 57 -3.00 -34.08 1.41
N ASP A 58 -3.12 -35.18 2.18
CA ASP A 58 -4.27 -36.12 2.06
C ASP A 58 -5.64 -35.44 2.28
N ASN A 59 -5.69 -34.28 2.92
CA ASN A 59 -6.89 -33.47 3.13
C ASN A 59 -7.15 -32.47 2.02
N GLY A 60 -6.36 -32.49 0.94
CA GLY A 60 -6.50 -31.63 -0.24
C GLY A 60 -5.83 -30.24 -0.12
N LEU A 61 -5.11 -29.94 0.98
CA LEU A 61 -4.35 -28.69 1.08
C LEU A 61 -3.20 -28.67 0.08
N THR A 62 -3.20 -27.69 -0.84
CA THR A 62 -2.06 -27.44 -1.71
C THR A 62 -0.97 -26.70 -0.94
N VAL A 63 0.28 -27.17 -1.03
CA VAL A 63 1.46 -26.56 -0.37
C VAL A 63 2.51 -26.23 -1.40
N ILE A 64 2.97 -24.98 -1.40
CA ILE A 64 4.01 -24.47 -2.29
C ILE A 64 5.17 -23.98 -1.44
N LEU A 65 6.38 -24.49 -1.69
CA LEU A 65 7.61 -24.08 -0.99
C LEU A 65 8.57 -23.39 -1.94
N HIS A 66 8.93 -22.14 -1.62
CA HIS A 66 9.97 -21.37 -2.29
C HIS A 66 11.15 -21.15 -1.33
N GLN A 67 12.30 -21.78 -1.59
CA GLN A 67 13.48 -21.61 -0.76
C GLN A 67 14.31 -20.43 -1.25
N ASP A 68 14.48 -19.43 -0.38
CA ASP A 68 15.28 -18.23 -0.59
C ASP A 68 16.03 -17.90 0.70
N THR A 69 17.34 -18.11 0.69
CA THR A 69 18.19 -17.94 1.88
C THR A 69 18.95 -16.60 1.89
N SER A 70 18.54 -15.66 1.05
CA SER A 70 19.17 -14.34 0.95
C SER A 70 19.06 -13.53 2.26
N ASP A 71 17.92 -13.64 2.92
CA ASP A 71 17.65 -13.00 4.20
C ASP A 71 17.06 -14.02 5.20
N PRO A 72 17.32 -13.90 6.51
CA PRO A 72 16.85 -14.86 7.51
C PRO A 72 15.38 -14.62 7.90
N LEU A 73 14.51 -14.56 6.92
CA LEU A 73 13.08 -14.35 7.06
C LEU A 73 12.26 -15.40 6.31
N VAL A 74 11.01 -15.55 6.69
CA VAL A 74 10.03 -16.35 5.97
C VAL A 74 8.75 -15.57 5.79
N HIS A 75 8.10 -15.78 4.64
CA HIS A 75 6.75 -15.31 4.36
C HIS A 75 5.83 -16.52 4.20
N VAL A 76 4.70 -16.47 4.89
CA VAL A 76 3.65 -17.50 4.86
C VAL A 76 2.38 -16.85 4.40
N ASP A 77 1.78 -17.37 3.33
CA ASP A 77 0.48 -16.96 2.79
C ASP A 77 -0.46 -18.17 2.76
N ILE A 78 -1.64 -18.01 3.35
CA ILE A 78 -2.75 -18.94 3.15
C ILE A 78 -3.82 -18.21 2.35
N THR A 79 -4.05 -18.65 1.12
CA THR A 79 -5.08 -18.14 0.23
C THR A 79 -6.22 -19.13 0.13
N TYR A 80 -7.43 -18.69 0.52
CA TYR A 80 -8.69 -19.41 0.29
C TYR A 80 -9.34 -18.91 -0.99
N HIS A 81 -9.79 -19.82 -1.85
CA HIS A 81 -10.48 -19.46 -3.09
C HIS A 81 -11.96 -19.13 -2.82
N VAL A 82 -12.15 -18.12 -2.01
CA VAL A 82 -13.44 -17.56 -1.58
C VAL A 82 -13.33 -16.07 -1.35
N GLY A 83 -14.15 -15.28 -2.01
CA GLY A 83 -14.34 -13.86 -1.81
C GLY A 83 -15.82 -13.50 -1.83
N SER A 84 -16.14 -12.21 -1.97
CA SER A 84 -17.53 -11.75 -1.99
C SER A 84 -18.37 -12.36 -3.13
N GLY A 85 -17.72 -12.80 -4.20
CA GLY A 85 -18.40 -13.48 -5.30
C GLY A 85 -18.99 -14.87 -4.96
N ARG A 86 -18.74 -15.38 -3.76
CA ARG A 86 -19.31 -16.64 -3.24
C ARG A 86 -20.43 -16.42 -2.24
N GLU A 87 -20.80 -15.16 -2.01
CA GLU A 87 -21.89 -14.79 -1.10
C GLU A 87 -23.26 -14.98 -1.76
N ASP A 88 -24.27 -15.11 -0.93
CA ASP A 88 -25.65 -15.17 -1.37
C ASP A 88 -26.27 -13.76 -1.44
N LEU A 89 -27.29 -13.57 -2.26
CA LEU A 89 -28.08 -12.33 -2.30
C LEU A 89 -28.66 -12.02 -0.91
N GLY A 90 -28.46 -10.76 -0.45
CA GLY A 90 -28.91 -10.31 0.87
C GLY A 90 -27.96 -10.66 2.00
N LYS A 91 -26.79 -11.25 1.70
CA LYS A 91 -25.70 -11.59 2.63
C LYS A 91 -24.35 -11.05 2.16
N SER A 92 -24.36 -9.85 1.56
CA SER A 92 -23.12 -9.22 1.09
C SER A 92 -22.21 -8.79 2.25
N GLY A 93 -20.91 -8.88 2.02
CA GLY A 93 -19.90 -8.52 3.02
C GLY A 93 -19.46 -9.68 3.93
N PHE A 94 -20.00 -10.89 3.76
CA PHE A 94 -19.69 -12.03 4.62
C PHE A 94 -18.23 -12.47 4.51
N ALA A 95 -17.68 -12.52 3.31
CA ALA A 95 -16.28 -12.90 3.11
C ALA A 95 -15.32 -11.91 3.80
N HIS A 96 -15.58 -10.61 3.68
CA HIS A 96 -14.81 -9.57 4.34
C HIS A 96 -15.03 -9.55 5.85
N PHE A 97 -16.28 -9.69 6.30
CA PHE A 97 -16.58 -9.81 7.72
C PHE A 97 -15.88 -11.03 8.32
N PHE A 98 -15.82 -12.13 7.54
CA PHE A 98 -15.12 -13.33 7.96
C PHE A 98 -13.61 -13.12 8.08
N GLU A 99 -13.00 -12.34 7.17
CA GLU A 99 -11.61 -11.92 7.31
C GLU A 99 -11.34 -11.32 8.68
N HIS A 100 -12.17 -10.37 9.15
CA HIS A 100 -12.06 -9.78 10.48
C HIS A 100 -12.20 -10.81 11.60
N MET A 101 -13.24 -11.66 11.51
CA MET A 101 -13.51 -12.65 12.53
C MET A 101 -12.36 -13.64 12.73
N MET A 102 -11.63 -13.97 11.66
CA MET A 102 -10.50 -14.91 11.69
C MET A 102 -9.32 -14.42 12.55
N PHE A 103 -9.32 -13.16 12.98
CA PHE A 103 -8.32 -12.63 13.90
C PHE A 103 -8.78 -12.64 15.38
N GLN A 104 -10.03 -13.00 15.64
CA GLN A 104 -10.65 -12.94 16.97
C GLN A 104 -10.42 -14.23 17.80
N GLY A 105 -9.32 -14.93 17.53
CA GLY A 105 -8.90 -16.13 18.27
C GLY A 105 -9.45 -17.42 17.70
N SER A 106 -9.04 -18.53 18.32
CA SER A 106 -9.42 -19.91 18.00
C SER A 106 -9.39 -20.75 19.29
N ASP A 107 -9.60 -22.05 19.20
CA ASP A 107 -9.65 -22.91 20.41
C ASP A 107 -8.38 -22.80 21.29
N ASN A 108 -7.20 -22.58 20.68
CA ASN A 108 -5.91 -22.54 21.38
C ASN A 108 -5.22 -21.17 21.34
N VAL A 109 -5.80 -20.21 20.65
CA VAL A 109 -5.31 -18.82 20.51
C VAL A 109 -6.37 -17.89 21.06
N ALA A 110 -6.07 -17.19 22.15
CA ALA A 110 -7.00 -16.25 22.75
C ALA A 110 -7.30 -15.08 21.80
N ASP A 111 -8.34 -14.34 22.11
CA ASP A 111 -8.74 -13.16 21.37
C ASP A 111 -7.55 -12.18 21.21
N GLU A 112 -7.36 -11.62 20.01
CA GLU A 112 -6.27 -10.71 19.64
C GLU A 112 -4.85 -11.24 19.82
N GLN A 113 -4.70 -12.45 20.39
CA GLN A 113 -3.40 -13.05 20.62
C GLN A 113 -2.64 -13.33 19.33
N HIS A 114 -3.34 -13.53 18.21
CA HIS A 114 -2.72 -13.73 16.90
C HIS A 114 -1.83 -12.53 16.51
N PHE A 115 -2.38 -11.30 16.54
CA PHE A 115 -1.62 -10.08 16.30
C PHE A 115 -0.46 -9.89 17.26
N LYS A 116 -0.72 -10.17 18.55
CA LYS A 116 0.30 -10.06 19.60
C LYS A 116 1.47 -10.98 19.33
N LEU A 117 1.21 -12.27 19.08
CA LEU A 117 2.26 -13.28 18.88
C LEU A 117 3.12 -13.01 17.63
N VAL A 118 2.51 -12.56 16.53
CA VAL A 118 3.27 -12.20 15.33
C VAL A 118 4.07 -10.90 15.55
N THR A 119 3.52 -9.93 16.28
CA THR A 119 4.25 -8.69 16.63
C THR A 119 5.42 -8.99 17.58
N GLU A 120 5.23 -9.83 18.60
CA GLU A 120 6.29 -10.31 19.50
C GLU A 120 7.37 -11.10 18.77
N ALA A 121 7.00 -11.80 17.71
CA ALA A 121 7.95 -12.46 16.81
C ALA A 121 8.75 -11.47 15.93
N GLY A 122 8.51 -10.16 16.02
CA GLY A 122 9.13 -9.15 15.17
C GLY A 122 8.58 -9.12 13.75
N GLY A 123 7.46 -9.81 13.51
CA GLY A 123 6.86 -9.93 12.20
C GLY A 123 5.85 -8.84 11.86
N THR A 124 5.35 -8.96 10.64
CA THR A 124 4.19 -8.22 10.13
C THR A 124 3.15 -9.22 9.64
N MET A 125 1.89 -8.86 9.70
CA MET A 125 0.79 -9.67 9.21
C MET A 125 -0.35 -8.81 8.68
N ASN A 126 -1.16 -9.41 7.79
CA ASN A 126 -2.41 -8.83 7.34
C ASN A 126 -3.36 -9.90 6.79
N GLY A 127 -4.61 -9.53 6.54
CA GLY A 127 -5.56 -10.24 5.69
C GLY A 127 -6.01 -9.35 4.55
N SER A 128 -6.59 -9.93 3.52
CA SER A 128 -7.29 -9.19 2.50
C SER A 128 -8.37 -10.03 1.82
N THR A 129 -9.48 -9.39 1.47
CA THR A 129 -10.59 -9.99 0.74
C THR A 129 -10.86 -9.18 -0.52
N ASN A 130 -11.06 -9.90 -1.62
CA ASN A 130 -11.60 -9.32 -2.85
C ASN A 130 -12.83 -10.12 -3.32
N THR A 131 -13.25 -9.94 -4.55
CA THR A 131 -14.38 -10.66 -5.11
C THR A 131 -14.17 -12.18 -5.19
N ASP A 132 -12.92 -12.64 -5.32
CA ASP A 132 -12.64 -14.03 -5.71
C ASP A 132 -11.83 -14.81 -4.67
N ARG A 133 -11.09 -14.13 -3.77
CA ARG A 133 -10.24 -14.78 -2.78
C ARG A 133 -10.19 -14.01 -1.46
N THR A 134 -9.88 -14.75 -0.38
CA THR A 134 -9.49 -14.21 0.93
C THR A 134 -8.15 -14.83 1.30
N ASN A 135 -7.17 -14.01 1.69
CA ASN A 135 -5.88 -14.52 2.14
C ASN A 135 -5.43 -13.89 3.46
N TYR A 136 -4.57 -14.63 4.14
CA TYR A 136 -3.89 -14.22 5.38
C TYR A 136 -2.42 -14.48 5.20
N TYR A 137 -1.60 -13.48 5.51
CA TYR A 137 -0.17 -13.58 5.28
C TYR A 137 0.65 -12.92 6.38
N GLN A 138 1.83 -13.49 6.63
CA GLN A 138 2.77 -12.99 7.62
C GLN A 138 4.19 -13.08 7.10
N THR A 139 4.99 -12.05 7.43
CA THR A 139 6.45 -12.08 7.28
C THR A 139 7.08 -12.04 8.65
N VAL A 140 7.87 -13.03 8.97
CA VAL A 140 8.54 -13.18 10.28
C VAL A 140 10.00 -13.59 10.10
N PRO A 141 10.87 -13.38 11.10
CA PRO A 141 12.18 -14.04 11.13
C PRO A 141 12.05 -15.56 10.99
N ALA A 142 12.97 -16.20 10.29
CA ALA A 142 12.90 -17.62 9.93
C ALA A 142 12.75 -18.56 11.14
N ASN A 143 13.32 -18.19 12.29
CA ASN A 143 13.21 -18.93 13.54
C ASN A 143 11.79 -18.96 14.16
N GLN A 144 10.84 -18.19 13.59
CA GLN A 144 9.44 -18.11 14.05
C GLN A 144 8.48 -18.91 13.16
N LEU A 145 8.96 -19.59 12.13
CA LEU A 145 8.12 -20.33 11.17
C LEU A 145 7.14 -21.29 11.84
N GLU A 146 7.60 -22.09 12.81
CA GLU A 146 6.72 -23.06 13.50
C GLU A 146 5.55 -22.37 14.20
N LYS A 147 5.78 -21.21 14.83
CA LYS A 147 4.74 -20.43 15.50
C LYS A 147 3.67 -19.95 14.51
N VAL A 148 4.08 -19.44 13.35
CA VAL A 148 3.16 -18.97 12.31
C VAL A 148 2.35 -20.13 11.72
N LEU A 149 2.97 -21.26 11.43
CA LEU A 149 2.26 -22.44 10.93
C LEU A 149 1.25 -22.99 11.95
N TRP A 150 1.59 -22.95 13.23
CA TRP A 150 0.68 -23.30 14.32
C TRP A 150 -0.52 -22.35 14.37
N LEU A 151 -0.29 -21.02 14.31
CA LEU A 151 -1.35 -19.99 14.31
C LEU A 151 -2.31 -20.20 13.13
N GLU A 152 -1.78 -20.36 11.92
CA GLU A 152 -2.58 -20.54 10.71
C GLU A 152 -3.38 -21.84 10.72
N ALA A 153 -2.78 -22.93 11.18
CA ALA A 153 -3.46 -24.22 11.29
C ALA A 153 -4.55 -24.20 12.37
N ASP A 154 -4.33 -23.48 13.47
CA ASP A 154 -5.33 -23.35 14.53
C ASP A 154 -6.52 -22.54 14.04
N ARG A 155 -6.28 -21.45 13.33
CA ARG A 155 -7.31 -20.66 12.66
C ARG A 155 -8.10 -21.47 11.62
N MET A 156 -7.43 -22.26 10.79
CA MET A 156 -8.09 -23.09 9.77
C MET A 156 -8.97 -24.20 10.36
N GLY A 157 -8.49 -24.89 11.38
CA GLY A 157 -9.12 -26.11 11.87
C GLY A 157 -9.93 -25.99 13.16
N PHE A 158 -9.71 -24.93 13.95
CA PHE A 158 -10.20 -24.81 15.34
C PHE A 158 -10.82 -23.44 15.65
N PHE A 159 -11.29 -22.74 14.65
CA PHE A 159 -11.82 -21.39 14.78
C PHE A 159 -13.28 -21.35 15.28
N LEU A 160 -14.16 -22.20 14.75
CA LEU A 160 -15.62 -22.04 14.89
C LEU A 160 -16.15 -22.09 16.33
N ASP A 161 -15.50 -22.87 17.19
CA ASP A 161 -15.93 -23.02 18.59
C ASP A 161 -15.57 -21.76 19.43
N ALA A 162 -14.56 -21.00 19.00
CA ALA A 162 -14.12 -19.77 19.64
C ALA A 162 -14.95 -18.54 19.25
N VAL A 163 -15.82 -18.62 18.23
CA VAL A 163 -16.66 -17.52 17.76
C VAL A 163 -17.90 -17.37 18.64
N THR A 164 -17.93 -16.31 19.45
CA THR A 164 -19.06 -15.95 20.32
C THR A 164 -19.92 -14.85 19.69
N GLN A 165 -21.17 -14.71 20.20
CA GLN A 165 -22.03 -13.61 19.77
C GLN A 165 -21.43 -12.25 20.08
N GLU A 166 -20.74 -12.08 21.21
CA GLU A 166 -20.10 -10.84 21.61
C GLU A 166 -19.03 -10.41 20.59
N LYS A 167 -18.10 -11.29 20.23
CA LYS A 167 -17.08 -11.06 19.21
C LYS A 167 -17.69 -10.71 17.85
N PHE A 168 -18.74 -11.45 17.47
CA PHE A 168 -19.49 -11.20 16.26
C PHE A 168 -20.06 -9.78 16.20
N GLU A 169 -20.70 -9.30 17.30
CA GLU A 169 -21.28 -7.95 17.33
C GLU A 169 -20.20 -6.87 17.29
N VAL A 170 -19.10 -7.03 18.02
CA VAL A 170 -17.97 -6.08 17.99
C VAL A 170 -17.39 -5.98 16.59
N GLN A 171 -17.14 -7.11 15.92
CA GLN A 171 -16.58 -7.08 14.57
C GLN A 171 -17.60 -6.59 13.54
N ARG A 172 -18.90 -6.84 13.72
CA ARG A 172 -19.94 -6.21 12.88
C ARG A 172 -19.84 -4.68 12.93
N GLU A 173 -19.77 -4.11 14.12
CA GLU A 173 -19.64 -2.65 14.28
C GLU A 173 -18.32 -2.14 13.70
N THR A 174 -17.23 -2.89 13.82
CA THR A 174 -15.93 -2.55 13.22
C THR A 174 -16.02 -2.49 11.69
N VAL A 175 -16.62 -3.47 11.02
CA VAL A 175 -16.82 -3.50 9.56
C VAL A 175 -17.75 -2.36 9.11
N LYS A 176 -18.84 -2.09 9.87
CA LYS A 176 -19.73 -0.95 9.60
C LYS A 176 -19.00 0.40 9.71
N ASN A 177 -18.12 0.56 10.72
CA ASN A 177 -17.28 1.73 10.86
C ASN A 177 -16.30 1.88 9.71
N GLU A 178 -15.69 0.78 9.26
CA GLU A 178 -14.80 0.78 8.09
C GLU A 178 -15.55 1.19 6.83
N ARG A 179 -16.76 0.64 6.59
CA ARG A 179 -17.61 1.07 5.47
C ARG A 179 -17.91 2.56 5.56
N GLY A 180 -18.28 3.05 6.74
CA GLY A 180 -18.51 4.47 6.98
C GLY A 180 -17.29 5.32 6.59
N GLN A 181 -16.10 4.89 7.00
CA GLN A 181 -14.85 5.62 6.74
C GLN A 181 -14.39 5.54 5.28
N ARG A 182 -14.45 4.35 4.67
CA ARG A 182 -13.86 4.11 3.35
C ARG A 182 -14.82 4.31 2.18
N VAL A 183 -16.14 4.20 2.42
CA VAL A 183 -17.16 4.26 1.38
C VAL A 183 -18.11 5.43 1.59
N ASP A 184 -18.86 5.44 2.70
CA ASP A 184 -20.00 6.35 2.83
C ASP A 184 -19.59 7.81 3.08
N ASN A 185 -18.46 8.06 3.79
CA ASN A 185 -17.96 9.41 4.10
C ASN A 185 -16.81 9.89 3.20
N ARG A 186 -16.30 9.03 2.34
CA ARG A 186 -15.22 9.37 1.43
C ARG A 186 -15.76 9.98 0.14
N PRO A 187 -15.21 11.12 -0.35
CA PRO A 187 -15.54 11.65 -1.66
C PRO A 187 -15.45 10.56 -2.75
N TYR A 188 -16.50 10.43 -3.55
CA TYR A 188 -16.67 9.39 -4.60
C TYR A 188 -16.66 7.94 -4.08
N GLY A 189 -16.78 7.70 -2.78
CA GLY A 189 -16.58 6.38 -2.20
C GLY A 189 -17.60 5.33 -2.67
N GLN A 190 -18.84 5.72 -3.01
CA GLN A 190 -19.89 4.84 -3.49
C GLN A 190 -19.86 4.59 -5.01
N LEU A 191 -18.93 5.21 -5.76
CA LEU A 191 -18.87 5.12 -7.21
C LEU A 191 -18.90 3.67 -7.73
N ASN A 192 -17.99 2.83 -7.24
CA ASN A 192 -17.85 1.45 -7.71
C ASN A 192 -19.09 0.61 -7.38
N GLU A 193 -19.68 0.81 -6.21
CA GLU A 193 -20.92 0.13 -5.79
C GLU A 193 -22.06 0.44 -6.77
N ARG A 194 -22.31 1.73 -7.05
CA ARG A 194 -23.37 2.18 -7.97
C ARG A 194 -23.14 1.71 -9.40
N VAL A 195 -21.89 1.76 -9.87
CA VAL A 195 -21.54 1.26 -11.20
C VAL A 195 -21.74 -0.26 -11.29
N SER A 196 -21.34 -1.02 -10.28
CA SER A 196 -21.52 -2.48 -10.27
C SER A 196 -23.00 -2.88 -10.27
N GLU A 197 -23.84 -2.20 -9.48
CA GLU A 197 -25.30 -2.40 -9.46
C GLU A 197 -25.96 -2.14 -10.84
N ALA A 198 -25.44 -1.18 -11.59
CA ALA A 198 -25.95 -0.83 -12.90
C ALA A 198 -25.35 -1.68 -14.03
N LEU A 199 -24.12 -2.17 -13.86
CA LEU A 199 -23.40 -2.94 -14.87
C LEU A 199 -23.85 -4.41 -14.89
N TYR A 200 -23.81 -5.05 -13.72
CA TYR A 200 -24.04 -6.48 -13.60
C TYR A 200 -25.53 -6.82 -13.47
N PRO A 201 -26.01 -7.91 -14.09
CA PRO A 201 -27.34 -8.45 -13.83
C PRO A 201 -27.52 -8.78 -12.34
N GLN A 202 -28.75 -8.68 -11.86
CA GLN A 202 -29.06 -9.10 -10.50
C GLN A 202 -28.69 -10.58 -10.29
N GLY A 203 -27.96 -10.86 -9.21
CA GLY A 203 -27.45 -12.19 -8.90
C GLY A 203 -26.11 -12.52 -9.53
N HIS A 204 -25.55 -11.64 -10.39
CA HIS A 204 -24.16 -11.78 -10.77
C HIS A 204 -23.25 -11.60 -9.55
N PRO A 205 -22.23 -12.46 -9.33
CA PRO A 205 -21.36 -12.41 -8.15
C PRO A 205 -20.67 -11.06 -7.89
N TYR A 206 -20.57 -10.20 -8.89
CA TYR A 206 -19.94 -8.88 -8.78
C TYR A 206 -20.93 -7.71 -8.72
N SER A 207 -22.23 -7.99 -8.57
CA SER A 207 -23.26 -6.95 -8.48
C SER A 207 -23.37 -6.29 -7.09
N TRP A 208 -22.59 -6.72 -6.11
CA TRP A 208 -22.54 -6.15 -4.74
C TRP A 208 -21.11 -5.87 -4.28
N PRO A 209 -20.94 -4.91 -3.35
CA PRO A 209 -19.60 -4.54 -2.87
C PRO A 209 -19.00 -5.59 -1.92
N VAL A 210 -17.68 -5.76 -1.98
CA VAL A 210 -16.92 -6.68 -1.10
C VAL A 210 -17.14 -6.37 0.40
N ILE A 211 -17.20 -5.09 0.76
CA ILE A 211 -17.44 -4.67 2.15
C ILE A 211 -18.87 -4.95 2.64
N GLY A 212 -19.78 -5.24 1.73
CA GLY A 212 -21.19 -5.48 2.00
C GLY A 212 -22.03 -4.20 2.13
N TYR A 213 -23.34 -4.36 1.98
CA TYR A 213 -24.30 -3.30 2.26
C TYR A 213 -24.59 -3.21 3.76
N MET A 214 -24.82 -2.00 4.27
CA MET A 214 -25.13 -1.78 5.68
C MET A 214 -26.30 -2.67 6.16
N ASP A 215 -27.39 -2.73 5.36
CA ASP A 215 -28.57 -3.54 5.69
C ASP A 215 -28.29 -5.05 5.73
N ASP A 216 -27.37 -5.55 4.92
CA ASP A 216 -26.96 -6.95 4.91
C ASP A 216 -26.12 -7.27 6.14
N LEU A 217 -25.19 -6.38 6.49
CA LEU A 217 -24.39 -6.48 7.72
C LEU A 217 -25.28 -6.44 8.98
N ASP A 218 -26.32 -5.60 9.00
CA ASP A 218 -27.27 -5.52 10.12
C ASP A 218 -28.11 -6.80 10.26
N ARG A 219 -28.45 -7.47 9.15
CA ARG A 219 -29.22 -8.73 9.15
C ARG A 219 -28.38 -9.97 9.39
N ALA A 220 -27.05 -9.87 9.20
CA ALA A 220 -26.15 -11.00 9.39
C ALA A 220 -26.33 -11.65 10.77
N ASP A 221 -26.34 -12.97 10.82
CA ASP A 221 -26.35 -13.70 12.07
C ASP A 221 -25.15 -14.66 12.19
N LEU A 222 -24.87 -15.07 13.44
CA LEU A 222 -23.74 -15.93 13.73
C LEU A 222 -23.80 -17.30 13.05
N ASN A 223 -25.01 -17.86 12.83
CA ASN A 223 -25.16 -19.17 12.21
C ASN A 223 -24.88 -19.10 10.71
N ASP A 224 -25.33 -18.02 10.06
CA ASP A 224 -25.00 -17.75 8.65
C ASP A 224 -23.49 -17.64 8.46
N LEU A 225 -22.81 -16.92 9.35
CA LEU A 225 -21.34 -16.80 9.33
C LEU A 225 -20.66 -18.15 9.49
N LYS A 226 -21.08 -18.97 10.46
CA LYS A 226 -20.54 -20.33 10.66
C LYS A 226 -20.80 -21.24 9.47
N ALA A 227 -21.96 -21.16 8.83
CA ALA A 227 -22.28 -21.92 7.64
C ALA A 227 -21.38 -21.53 6.43
N PHE A 228 -21.12 -20.25 6.28
CA PHE A 228 -20.20 -19.73 5.24
C PHE A 228 -18.79 -20.28 5.43
N PHE A 229 -18.25 -20.26 6.67
CA PHE A 229 -16.95 -20.86 6.96
C PHE A 229 -16.90 -22.34 6.61
N GLN A 230 -17.85 -23.14 7.13
CA GLN A 230 -17.89 -24.58 6.88
C GLN A 230 -17.95 -24.92 5.38
N ARG A 231 -18.57 -24.06 4.60
CA ARG A 231 -18.69 -24.24 3.15
C ARG A 231 -17.38 -23.94 2.41
N TRP A 232 -16.64 -22.90 2.80
CA TRP A 232 -15.60 -22.32 1.96
C TRP A 232 -14.17 -22.39 2.52
N TYR A 233 -13.98 -22.45 3.86
CA TYR A 233 -12.66 -22.33 4.47
C TYR A 233 -12.02 -23.67 4.85
N GLY A 234 -12.29 -24.72 4.09
CA GLY A 234 -11.63 -26.03 4.25
C GLY A 234 -10.24 -26.05 3.60
N PRO A 235 -9.34 -26.97 4.05
CA PRO A 235 -7.98 -27.12 3.48
C PRO A 235 -8.01 -27.44 1.98
N ASN A 236 -9.01 -28.18 1.49
CA ASN A 236 -9.19 -28.52 0.09
C ASN A 236 -9.63 -27.34 -0.81
N ASN A 237 -9.87 -26.15 -0.24
CA ASN A 237 -10.11 -24.89 -0.94
C ASN A 237 -9.03 -23.86 -0.63
N ALA A 238 -7.88 -24.29 -0.12
CA ALA A 238 -6.80 -23.42 0.32
C ALA A 238 -5.46 -23.78 -0.33
N THR A 239 -4.64 -22.77 -0.52
CA THR A 239 -3.22 -22.89 -0.89
C THR A 239 -2.36 -22.29 0.21
N LEU A 240 -1.46 -23.08 0.78
CA LEU A 240 -0.43 -22.63 1.71
C LEU A 240 0.86 -22.42 0.94
N THR A 241 1.30 -21.18 0.80
CA THR A 241 2.56 -20.83 0.14
C THR A 241 3.56 -20.33 1.17
N ILE A 242 4.73 -20.93 1.23
CA ILE A 242 5.79 -20.61 2.19
C ILE A 242 7.07 -20.29 1.41
N GLY A 243 7.64 -19.12 1.62
CA GLY A 243 8.90 -18.74 1.01
C GLY A 243 9.88 -18.13 2.00
N GLY A 244 11.17 -18.24 1.69
CA GLY A 244 12.26 -17.65 2.48
C GLY A 244 13.31 -18.64 2.94
N ASP A 245 13.98 -18.33 4.04
CA ASP A 245 15.04 -19.15 4.64
C ASP A 245 14.46 -20.38 5.34
N ILE A 246 14.08 -21.36 4.54
CA ILE A 246 13.44 -22.61 4.98
C ILE A 246 14.27 -23.84 4.63
N ASP A 247 14.21 -24.85 5.52
CA ASP A 247 14.53 -26.22 5.16
C ASP A 247 13.26 -26.93 4.70
N LYS A 248 13.22 -27.41 3.48
CA LYS A 248 12.01 -28.01 2.88
C LYS A 248 11.50 -29.22 3.64
N THR A 249 12.41 -30.09 4.11
CA THR A 249 12.03 -31.33 4.83
C THR A 249 11.45 -31.02 6.21
N ALA A 250 12.12 -30.14 6.95
CA ALA A 250 11.63 -29.67 8.26
C ALA A 250 10.31 -28.91 8.12
N THR A 251 10.19 -28.06 7.11
CA THR A 251 8.98 -27.28 6.85
C THR A 251 7.80 -28.20 6.52
N LEU A 252 7.96 -29.19 5.65
CA LEU A 252 6.91 -30.17 5.34
C LEU A 252 6.51 -31.00 6.55
N ALA A 253 7.48 -31.37 7.43
CA ALA A 253 7.17 -32.07 8.68
C ALA A 253 6.30 -31.20 9.60
N LEU A 254 6.56 -29.90 9.70
CA LEU A 254 5.71 -28.95 10.44
C LEU A 254 4.33 -28.79 9.79
N VAL A 255 4.26 -28.67 8.46
CA VAL A 255 3.00 -28.60 7.72
C VAL A 255 2.16 -29.85 7.99
N GLN A 256 2.74 -31.05 7.89
CA GLN A 256 2.04 -32.30 8.21
C GLN A 256 1.59 -32.38 9.67
N LYS A 257 2.43 -31.91 10.59
CA LYS A 257 2.12 -31.88 12.03
C LYS A 257 0.88 -31.06 12.32
N TYR A 258 0.82 -29.82 11.78
CA TYR A 258 -0.21 -28.85 12.13
C TYR A 258 -1.45 -28.93 11.25
N PHE A 259 -1.31 -29.11 9.94
CA PHE A 259 -2.41 -29.09 8.97
C PHE A 259 -2.93 -30.49 8.62
N GLY A 260 -2.10 -31.54 8.71
CA GLY A 260 -2.51 -32.90 8.37
C GLY A 260 -3.72 -33.44 9.16
N PRO A 261 -3.90 -33.12 10.46
CA PRO A 261 -5.06 -33.51 11.24
C PRO A 261 -6.37 -32.79 10.86
N ILE A 262 -6.33 -31.67 10.14
CA ILE A 262 -7.52 -30.89 9.78
C ILE A 262 -8.30 -31.65 8.71
N SER A 263 -9.61 -31.83 8.92
CA SER A 263 -10.47 -32.52 7.97
C SER A 263 -10.74 -31.68 6.73
N ALA A 264 -10.84 -32.32 5.55
CA ALA A 264 -11.27 -31.63 4.33
C ALA A 264 -12.67 -31.02 4.48
N GLY A 265 -12.87 -29.84 3.89
CA GLY A 265 -14.19 -29.26 3.75
C GLY A 265 -15.02 -29.92 2.63
N PRO A 266 -16.25 -29.45 2.36
CA PRO A 266 -17.03 -29.87 1.21
C PRO A 266 -16.28 -29.62 -0.08
N GLN A 267 -16.56 -30.41 -1.12
CA GLN A 267 -16.00 -30.15 -2.43
C GLN A 267 -16.48 -28.79 -2.96
N VAL A 268 -15.55 -28.01 -3.47
CA VAL A 268 -15.82 -26.69 -4.05
C VAL A 268 -15.81 -26.82 -5.57
N GLU A 269 -16.87 -26.40 -6.19
CA GLU A 269 -16.96 -26.29 -7.64
C GLU A 269 -16.48 -24.91 -8.09
N MET A 270 -15.76 -24.86 -9.21
CA MET A 270 -15.36 -23.58 -9.81
C MET A 270 -16.60 -22.83 -10.29
N PRO A 271 -16.64 -21.49 -10.14
CA PRO A 271 -17.80 -20.74 -10.58
C PRO A 271 -17.90 -20.74 -12.10
N GLU A 272 -19.13 -20.76 -12.58
CA GLU A 272 -19.39 -20.45 -13.98
C GLU A 272 -19.01 -19.00 -14.26
N LYS A 273 -18.47 -18.74 -15.45
CA LYS A 273 -18.15 -17.38 -15.93
C LYS A 273 -19.37 -16.86 -16.71
N PRO A 274 -20.30 -16.12 -16.07
CA PRO A 274 -21.50 -15.68 -16.74
C PRO A 274 -21.12 -14.61 -17.79
N SER A 275 -21.60 -14.81 -19.01
CA SER A 275 -21.57 -13.77 -20.03
C SER A 275 -22.83 -12.92 -19.93
N PHE A 276 -22.67 -11.61 -20.01
CA PHE A 276 -23.77 -10.66 -20.08
C PHE A 276 -23.43 -9.53 -21.04
N GLU A 277 -24.47 -8.92 -21.61
CA GLU A 277 -24.35 -7.79 -22.51
C GLU A 277 -25.26 -6.66 -22.02
N ILE A 278 -24.90 -5.44 -22.32
CA ILE A 278 -25.72 -4.25 -22.09
C ILE A 278 -26.29 -3.86 -23.46
N ASP A 279 -27.61 -3.74 -23.56
CA ASP A 279 -28.33 -3.46 -24.80
C ASP A 279 -28.51 -1.97 -25.13
N ALA A 280 -28.18 -1.09 -24.18
CA ALA A 280 -28.19 0.37 -24.36
C ALA A 280 -27.25 1.02 -23.32
N ASP A 281 -26.78 2.23 -23.59
CA ASP A 281 -26.08 3.06 -22.61
C ASP A 281 -26.97 3.31 -21.40
N ARG A 282 -26.44 3.04 -20.19
CA ARG A 282 -27.13 3.20 -18.91
C ARG A 282 -26.59 4.44 -18.19
N TYR A 283 -27.34 5.53 -18.24
CA TYR A 283 -27.01 6.75 -17.49
C TYR A 283 -27.55 6.65 -16.07
N ILE A 284 -26.67 6.83 -15.10
CA ILE A 284 -26.98 6.89 -13.69
C ILE A 284 -26.26 8.06 -13.03
N SER A 285 -26.80 8.60 -11.97
CA SER A 285 -26.22 9.75 -11.28
C SER A 285 -26.33 9.65 -9.77
N MET A 286 -25.46 10.40 -9.08
CA MET A 286 -25.55 10.65 -7.65
C MET A 286 -24.99 12.01 -7.27
N GLU A 287 -25.54 12.58 -6.22
CA GLU A 287 -24.98 13.71 -5.53
C GLU A 287 -24.05 13.24 -4.40
N ASP A 288 -22.90 13.88 -4.27
CA ASP A 288 -21.94 13.57 -3.22
C ASP A 288 -21.31 14.84 -2.64
N ASN A 289 -20.67 14.70 -1.47
CA ASN A 289 -19.95 15.81 -0.84
C ASN A 289 -18.55 15.99 -1.48
N VAL A 290 -18.57 16.35 -2.74
CA VAL A 290 -17.37 16.55 -3.58
C VAL A 290 -17.29 18.01 -4.05
N HIS A 291 -16.10 18.47 -4.41
CA HIS A 291 -15.91 19.76 -5.04
C HIS A 291 -15.98 19.66 -6.57
N LEU A 292 -15.42 18.61 -7.13
CA LEU A 292 -15.39 18.39 -8.59
C LEU A 292 -16.46 17.36 -8.97
N SER A 293 -17.14 17.62 -10.09
CA SER A 293 -17.95 16.56 -10.72
C SER A 293 -17.04 15.47 -11.30
N LEU A 294 -17.59 14.29 -11.52
CA LEU A 294 -16.89 13.15 -12.10
C LEU A 294 -17.78 12.48 -13.13
N ILE A 295 -17.21 12.10 -14.27
CA ILE A 295 -17.80 11.14 -15.19
C ILE A 295 -17.01 9.83 -15.18
N TYR A 296 -17.73 8.72 -15.12
CA TYR A 296 -17.16 7.37 -15.17
C TYR A 296 -17.94 6.53 -16.18
N MET A 297 -17.26 5.93 -17.15
CA MET A 297 -17.87 5.08 -18.16
C MET A 297 -17.27 3.68 -18.02
N SER A 298 -18.12 2.65 -17.86
CA SER A 298 -17.69 1.26 -17.64
C SER A 298 -18.30 0.33 -18.68
N TYR A 299 -17.44 -0.33 -19.46
CA TYR A 299 -17.81 -1.35 -20.44
C TYR A 299 -17.52 -2.73 -19.88
N PRO A 300 -18.45 -3.70 -19.99
CA PRO A 300 -18.16 -5.10 -19.68
C PRO A 300 -17.21 -5.69 -20.72
N THR A 301 -16.27 -6.52 -20.27
CA THR A 301 -15.31 -7.16 -21.19
C THR A 301 -15.20 -8.67 -20.93
N VAL A 302 -14.01 -9.19 -20.81
CA VAL A 302 -13.68 -10.62 -20.66
C VAL A 302 -13.57 -11.03 -19.19
N SER A 303 -13.04 -12.20 -18.92
CA SER A 303 -12.63 -12.65 -17.58
C SER A 303 -11.10 -12.72 -17.49
N LEU A 304 -10.58 -12.80 -16.28
CA LEU A 304 -9.16 -12.96 -16.00
C LEU A 304 -8.54 -14.07 -16.87
N ARG A 305 -7.39 -13.78 -17.46
CA ARG A 305 -6.61 -14.70 -18.32
C ARG A 305 -7.30 -15.16 -19.60
N HIS A 306 -8.35 -14.47 -19.98
CA HIS A 306 -8.87 -14.62 -21.34
C HIS A 306 -7.84 -14.12 -22.37
N LYS A 307 -7.82 -14.72 -23.57
CA LYS A 307 -6.87 -14.33 -24.63
C LYS A 307 -6.94 -12.85 -25.05
N ASP A 308 -8.08 -12.21 -24.84
CA ASP A 308 -8.31 -10.80 -25.19
C ASP A 308 -7.98 -9.83 -24.04
N GLU A 309 -7.59 -10.32 -22.85
CA GLU A 309 -7.24 -9.49 -21.70
C GLU A 309 -5.97 -8.66 -21.97
N ALA A 310 -4.85 -9.29 -22.32
CA ALA A 310 -3.60 -8.57 -22.58
C ALA A 310 -3.73 -7.50 -23.69
N PRO A 311 -4.41 -7.75 -24.84
CA PRO A 311 -4.70 -6.69 -25.81
C PRO A 311 -5.57 -5.55 -25.26
N LEU A 312 -6.53 -5.83 -24.34
CA LEU A 312 -7.35 -4.80 -23.69
C LEU A 312 -6.55 -3.97 -22.71
N ASP A 313 -5.62 -4.58 -21.97
CA ASP A 313 -4.70 -3.85 -21.08
C ASP A 313 -3.78 -2.91 -21.89
N VAL A 314 -3.26 -3.36 -23.02
CA VAL A 314 -2.51 -2.52 -23.95
C VAL A 314 -3.38 -1.37 -24.46
N LEU A 315 -4.62 -1.62 -24.85
CA LEU A 315 -5.58 -0.59 -25.28
C LEU A 315 -5.83 0.44 -24.17
N SER A 316 -6.01 -0.01 -22.93
CA SER A 316 -6.23 0.89 -21.79
C SER A 316 -5.05 1.82 -21.55
N SER A 317 -3.83 1.31 -21.68
CA SER A 317 -2.60 2.11 -21.58
C SER A 317 -2.50 3.16 -22.69
N ILE A 318 -2.80 2.81 -23.93
CA ILE A 318 -2.79 3.76 -25.08
C ILE A 318 -3.81 4.87 -24.87
N LEU A 319 -5.01 4.55 -24.41
CA LEU A 319 -6.09 5.51 -24.25
C LEU A 319 -5.93 6.39 -23.01
N GLY A 320 -5.44 5.87 -21.88
CA GLY A 320 -5.43 6.60 -20.62
C GLY A 320 -4.23 6.36 -19.70
N GLY A 321 -3.15 5.71 -20.18
CA GLY A 321 -1.95 5.41 -19.42
C GLY A 321 -0.92 6.54 -19.43
N GLY A 322 -1.00 7.50 -18.50
CA GLY A 322 0.00 8.55 -18.32
C GLY A 322 0.00 9.65 -19.38
N LYS A 323 1.11 10.40 -19.49
CA LYS A 323 1.23 11.60 -20.33
C LYS A 323 1.25 11.31 -21.84
N THR A 324 1.53 10.09 -22.23
CA THR A 324 1.58 9.67 -23.65
C THR A 324 0.21 9.24 -24.20
N SER A 325 -0.83 9.21 -23.36
CA SER A 325 -2.15 8.72 -23.71
C SER A 325 -3.03 9.76 -24.39
N LEU A 326 -4.05 9.29 -25.12
CA LEU A 326 -4.98 10.17 -25.82
C LEU A 326 -5.83 11.02 -24.86
N LEU A 327 -6.31 10.44 -23.74
CA LEU A 327 -7.09 11.24 -22.79
C LEU A 327 -6.25 12.30 -22.08
N TYR A 328 -4.97 12.02 -21.79
CA TYR A 328 -4.10 13.09 -21.29
C TYR A 328 -3.98 14.23 -22.30
N LYS A 329 -3.72 13.91 -23.56
CA LYS A 329 -3.63 14.90 -24.65
C LYS A 329 -4.90 15.73 -24.78
N ASN A 330 -6.06 15.09 -24.82
CA ASN A 330 -7.31 15.73 -25.19
C ASN A 330 -8.05 16.40 -24.01
N LEU A 331 -7.85 15.94 -22.80
CA LEU A 331 -8.54 16.42 -21.59
C LEU A 331 -7.62 17.16 -20.62
N VAL A 332 -6.46 16.55 -20.26
CA VAL A 332 -5.63 17.08 -19.16
C VAL A 332 -4.71 18.19 -19.66
N LYS A 333 -4.00 17.96 -20.76
CA LYS A 333 -3.09 18.96 -21.36
C LYS A 333 -3.83 20.22 -21.83
N THR A 334 -5.06 20.04 -22.31
CA THR A 334 -5.95 21.14 -22.74
C THR A 334 -6.64 21.87 -21.58
N GLN A 335 -6.41 21.44 -20.34
CA GLN A 335 -7.06 21.95 -19.13
C GLN A 335 -8.60 21.82 -19.14
N ILE A 336 -9.15 20.91 -19.92
CA ILE A 336 -10.58 20.56 -19.90
C ILE A 336 -10.87 19.72 -18.64
N ALA A 337 -9.94 18.85 -18.26
CA ALA A 337 -10.02 18.07 -17.03
C ALA A 337 -8.75 18.24 -16.17
N VAL A 338 -8.89 18.11 -14.86
CA VAL A 338 -7.77 18.04 -13.91
C VAL A 338 -7.12 16.67 -13.94
N GLN A 339 -7.92 15.64 -14.23
CA GLN A 339 -7.48 14.25 -14.31
C GLN A 339 -8.34 13.48 -15.31
N ALA A 340 -7.71 12.60 -16.08
CA ALA A 340 -8.38 11.61 -16.92
C ALA A 340 -7.51 10.34 -16.99
N SER A 341 -8.13 9.18 -17.01
CA SER A 341 -7.46 7.88 -17.11
C SER A 341 -8.36 6.81 -17.70
N VAL A 342 -7.74 5.73 -18.16
CA VAL A 342 -8.43 4.50 -18.57
C VAL A 342 -7.79 3.32 -17.84
N SER A 343 -8.59 2.36 -17.43
CA SER A 343 -8.13 1.14 -16.75
C SER A 343 -8.93 -0.07 -17.21
N HIS A 344 -8.31 -1.25 -17.13
CA HIS A 344 -8.94 -2.53 -17.43
C HIS A 344 -8.74 -3.51 -16.25
N PRO A 345 -9.41 -3.28 -15.09
CA PRO A 345 -9.31 -4.20 -13.95
C PRO A 345 -9.99 -5.52 -14.29
N CYS A 346 -9.26 -6.61 -14.02
CA CYS A 346 -9.71 -7.97 -14.25
C CYS A 346 -9.90 -8.74 -12.95
N ALA A 347 -11.02 -9.45 -12.87
CA ALA A 347 -11.33 -10.42 -11.83
C ALA A 347 -11.68 -11.79 -12.46
N GLU A 348 -11.76 -12.83 -11.65
CA GLU A 348 -11.90 -14.21 -12.12
C GLU A 348 -13.05 -14.40 -13.11
N LEU A 349 -14.21 -13.79 -12.85
CA LEU A 349 -15.44 -14.00 -13.63
C LEU A 349 -15.66 -12.94 -14.69
N ALA A 350 -15.25 -11.70 -14.47
CA ALA A 350 -15.48 -10.59 -15.37
C ALA A 350 -14.45 -9.47 -15.17
N CYS A 351 -14.08 -8.80 -16.26
CA CYS A 351 -13.30 -7.59 -16.28
C CYS A 351 -14.14 -6.42 -16.79
N THR A 352 -13.72 -5.20 -16.49
CA THR A 352 -14.35 -3.98 -16.97
C THR A 352 -13.33 -3.05 -17.62
N PHE A 353 -13.75 -2.31 -18.64
CA PHE A 353 -12.92 -1.31 -19.26
C PHE A 353 -13.49 0.07 -18.93
N ASN A 354 -12.73 0.84 -18.14
CA ASN A 354 -13.25 2.00 -17.44
C ASN A 354 -12.57 3.29 -17.89
N PHE A 355 -13.35 4.31 -18.21
CA PHE A 355 -12.92 5.69 -18.44
C PHE A 355 -13.30 6.52 -17.22
N TYR A 356 -12.40 7.38 -16.79
CA TYR A 356 -12.55 8.25 -15.63
C TYR A 356 -12.09 9.66 -15.98
N ALA A 357 -12.90 10.68 -15.70
CA ALA A 357 -12.47 12.06 -15.86
C ALA A 357 -13.11 13.00 -14.81
N LEU A 358 -12.28 13.92 -14.29
CA LEU A 358 -12.64 15.02 -13.41
C LEU A 358 -12.53 16.34 -14.20
N PRO A 359 -13.63 16.98 -14.62
CA PRO A 359 -13.59 18.25 -15.33
C PRO A 359 -12.89 19.35 -14.52
N HIS A 360 -12.16 20.20 -15.20
CA HIS A 360 -11.62 21.41 -14.59
C HIS A 360 -12.71 22.49 -14.49
N PRO A 361 -13.01 23.04 -13.30
CA PRO A 361 -14.09 24.00 -13.13
C PRO A 361 -13.98 25.23 -14.05
N ALA A 362 -12.75 25.71 -14.28
CA ALA A 362 -12.51 26.85 -15.17
C ALA A 362 -12.75 26.54 -16.65
N SER A 363 -12.84 25.29 -17.07
CA SER A 363 -13.13 24.92 -18.47
C SER A 363 -14.56 25.23 -18.87
N GLN A 364 -15.47 25.38 -17.92
CA GLN A 364 -16.92 25.53 -18.13
C GLN A 364 -17.55 24.41 -18.97
N LYS A 365 -16.89 23.26 -19.04
CA LYS A 365 -17.36 22.06 -19.72
C LYS A 365 -18.28 21.23 -18.83
N SER A 366 -19.43 20.84 -19.38
CA SER A 366 -20.35 19.92 -18.72
C SER A 366 -19.82 18.48 -18.75
N LEU A 367 -20.39 17.58 -17.95
CA LEU A 367 -20.06 16.15 -18.05
C LEU A 367 -20.43 15.56 -19.40
N ALA A 368 -21.48 16.07 -20.06
CA ALA A 368 -21.81 15.69 -21.43
C ALA A 368 -20.71 16.09 -22.44
N ASP A 369 -20.12 17.30 -22.29
CA ASP A 369 -18.98 17.72 -23.11
C ASP A 369 -17.75 16.81 -22.89
N ILE A 370 -17.50 16.38 -21.64
CA ILE A 370 -16.38 15.49 -21.32
C ILE A 370 -16.61 14.10 -21.93
N GLU A 371 -17.83 13.57 -21.82
CA GLU A 371 -18.20 12.33 -22.49
C GLU A 371 -17.95 12.41 -24.00
N GLN A 372 -18.36 13.52 -24.62
CA GLN A 372 -18.11 13.73 -26.05
C GLN A 372 -16.62 13.71 -26.38
N VAL A 373 -15.76 14.40 -25.58
CA VAL A 373 -14.30 14.36 -25.80
C VAL A 373 -13.73 12.95 -25.62
N ILE A 374 -14.24 12.15 -24.69
CA ILE A 374 -13.84 10.74 -24.56
C ILE A 374 -14.22 9.97 -25.84
N ARG A 375 -15.44 10.12 -26.32
CA ARG A 375 -15.92 9.45 -27.56
C ARG A 375 -15.15 9.93 -28.80
N ASP A 376 -14.85 11.22 -28.91
CA ASP A 376 -14.01 11.79 -29.97
C ASP A 376 -12.57 11.24 -29.93
N SER A 377 -12.04 11.01 -28.71
CA SER A 377 -10.72 10.37 -28.53
C SER A 377 -10.69 8.92 -29.00
N LEU A 378 -11.83 8.20 -28.91
CA LEU A 378 -11.97 6.86 -29.48
C LEU A 378 -12.00 6.89 -31.03
N ILE A 379 -12.62 7.90 -31.63
CA ILE A 379 -12.58 8.11 -33.07
C ILE A 379 -11.16 8.44 -33.52
N GLU A 380 -10.48 9.35 -32.81
CA GLU A 380 -9.06 9.67 -33.06
C GLU A 380 -8.18 8.41 -32.97
N PHE A 381 -8.40 7.55 -31.96
CA PHE A 381 -7.67 6.27 -31.84
C PHE A 381 -7.91 5.37 -33.06
N GLU A 382 -9.14 5.27 -33.55
CA GLU A 382 -9.46 4.46 -34.73
C GLU A 382 -8.75 4.99 -35.99
N GLU A 383 -8.69 6.32 -36.16
CA GLU A 383 -8.02 6.96 -37.30
C GLU A 383 -6.49 6.84 -37.22
N ARG A 384 -5.90 7.06 -36.05
CA ARG A 384 -4.47 6.95 -35.80
C ARG A 384 -3.98 5.51 -35.89
N GLY A 385 -4.77 4.59 -35.34
CA GLY A 385 -4.38 3.21 -35.11
C GLY A 385 -3.38 3.06 -33.96
N VAL A 386 -2.78 1.87 -33.85
CA VAL A 386 -1.75 1.54 -32.87
C VAL A 386 -0.37 1.82 -33.45
N GLU A 387 0.43 2.61 -32.73
CA GLU A 387 1.82 2.90 -33.08
C GLU A 387 2.77 1.83 -32.54
N GLU A 388 4.00 1.73 -33.10
CA GLU A 388 5.00 0.79 -32.59
C GLU A 388 5.44 1.13 -31.17
N ASP A 389 5.60 2.43 -30.91
CA ASP A 389 5.96 2.95 -29.60
C ASP A 389 4.95 2.56 -28.50
N ASP A 390 3.67 2.47 -28.83
CA ASP A 390 2.62 2.06 -27.90
C ASP A 390 2.88 0.63 -27.37
N LEU A 391 3.24 -0.29 -28.26
CA LEU A 391 3.56 -1.67 -27.88
C LEU A 391 4.89 -1.77 -27.10
N ILE A 392 5.93 -1.06 -27.56
CA ILE A 392 7.24 -1.06 -26.91
C ILE A 392 7.11 -0.60 -25.44
N LYS A 393 6.40 0.48 -25.20
CA LYS A 393 6.20 1.03 -23.84
C LYS A 393 5.52 0.02 -22.91
N VAL A 394 4.41 -0.55 -23.34
CA VAL A 394 3.65 -1.48 -22.51
C VAL A 394 4.47 -2.74 -22.22
N LYS A 395 5.14 -3.30 -23.23
CA LYS A 395 6.00 -4.49 -23.06
C LYS A 395 7.15 -4.21 -22.09
N ALA A 396 7.83 -3.07 -22.23
CA ALA A 396 8.88 -2.66 -21.30
C ALA A 396 8.35 -2.45 -19.87
N GLY A 397 7.16 -1.89 -19.72
CA GLY A 397 6.48 -1.72 -18.43
C GLY A 397 6.14 -3.07 -17.76
N ILE A 398 5.64 -4.04 -18.54
CA ILE A 398 5.34 -5.39 -18.04
C ILE A 398 6.63 -6.11 -17.62
N GLU A 399 7.68 -6.08 -18.44
CA GLU A 399 8.98 -6.69 -18.09
C GLU A 399 9.53 -6.10 -16.78
N SER A 400 9.63 -4.78 -16.71
CA SER A 400 10.19 -4.11 -15.53
C SER A 400 9.31 -4.35 -14.30
N GLY A 401 8.00 -4.21 -14.41
CA GLY A 401 7.05 -4.44 -13.31
C GLY A 401 7.14 -5.85 -12.76
N SER A 402 7.24 -6.86 -13.62
CA SER A 402 7.42 -8.25 -13.21
C SER A 402 8.73 -8.46 -12.43
N ILE A 403 9.85 -7.91 -12.91
CA ILE A 403 11.15 -8.04 -12.24
C ILE A 403 11.15 -7.29 -10.90
N PHE A 404 10.63 -6.05 -10.84
CA PHE A 404 10.52 -5.30 -9.59
C PHE A 404 9.59 -5.98 -8.56
N GLY A 405 8.55 -6.68 -9.02
CA GLY A 405 7.65 -7.46 -8.16
C GLY A 405 8.34 -8.63 -7.44
N LEU A 406 9.47 -9.11 -7.94
CA LEU A 406 10.23 -10.23 -7.37
C LEU A 406 11.34 -9.81 -6.39
N GLN A 407 11.43 -8.54 -6.03
CA GLN A 407 12.47 -8.01 -5.13
C GLN A 407 12.29 -8.40 -3.65
N SER A 408 11.19 -9.06 -3.29
CA SER A 408 10.94 -9.52 -1.92
C SER A 408 10.45 -10.95 -1.90
N VAL A 409 10.70 -11.64 -0.80
CA VAL A 409 10.15 -12.98 -0.55
C VAL A 409 8.62 -12.92 -0.56
N SER A 410 8.03 -11.90 0.06
CA SER A 410 6.58 -11.70 0.05
C SER A 410 6.00 -11.51 -1.35
N GLY A 411 6.68 -10.77 -2.23
CA GLY A 411 6.27 -10.60 -3.64
C GLY A 411 6.30 -11.91 -4.41
N LYS A 412 7.37 -12.71 -4.25
CA LYS A 412 7.50 -14.04 -4.86
C LYS A 412 6.40 -14.98 -4.38
N VAL A 413 6.16 -15.06 -3.06
CA VAL A 413 5.14 -15.92 -2.45
C VAL A 413 3.73 -15.51 -2.90
N SER A 414 3.40 -14.23 -2.85
CA SER A 414 2.10 -13.71 -3.30
C SER A 414 1.83 -14.02 -4.77
N GLN A 415 2.86 -13.92 -5.62
CA GLN A 415 2.74 -14.27 -7.04
C GLN A 415 2.47 -15.77 -7.24
N LEU A 416 3.20 -16.64 -6.52
CA LEU A 416 2.97 -18.09 -6.57
C LEU A 416 1.56 -18.46 -6.07
N ALA A 417 1.12 -17.86 -4.96
CA ALA A 417 -0.21 -18.09 -4.37
C ALA A 417 -1.34 -17.66 -5.32
N ALA A 418 -1.25 -16.45 -5.89
CA ALA A 418 -2.24 -15.95 -6.84
C ALA A 418 -2.31 -16.78 -8.12
N ASN A 419 -1.14 -17.14 -8.67
CA ASN A 419 -1.06 -17.97 -9.87
C ASN A 419 -1.62 -19.38 -9.63
N GLN A 420 -1.32 -19.98 -8.49
CA GLN A 420 -1.93 -21.27 -8.11
C GLN A 420 -3.43 -21.17 -8.00
N THR A 421 -3.94 -20.16 -7.29
CA THR A 421 -5.38 -20.00 -7.02
C THR A 421 -6.17 -19.83 -8.30
N PHE A 422 -5.70 -18.98 -9.24
CA PHE A 422 -6.48 -18.60 -10.42
C PHE A 422 -6.12 -19.37 -11.70
N SER A 423 -5.05 -20.18 -11.68
CA SER A 423 -4.59 -20.92 -12.88
C SER A 423 -4.18 -22.35 -12.60
N ASN A 424 -4.17 -22.76 -11.34
CA ASN A 424 -3.57 -24.04 -10.91
C ASN A 424 -2.12 -24.25 -11.42
N ASN A 425 -1.42 -23.15 -11.72
CA ASN A 425 -0.04 -23.11 -12.20
C ASN A 425 0.75 -22.02 -11.46
N PRO A 426 1.50 -22.34 -10.39
CA PRO A 426 2.27 -21.34 -9.64
C PRO A 426 3.25 -20.55 -10.52
N ASN A 427 3.81 -21.17 -11.55
CA ASN A 427 4.81 -20.56 -12.45
C ASN A 427 4.19 -19.85 -13.67
N TYR A 428 3.00 -19.32 -13.56
CA TYR A 428 2.33 -18.63 -14.68
C TYR A 428 3.02 -17.34 -15.12
N ILE A 429 3.96 -16.79 -14.33
CA ILE A 429 4.62 -15.50 -14.58
C ILE A 429 5.29 -15.44 -15.97
N GLY A 430 5.99 -16.49 -16.38
CA GLY A 430 6.63 -16.55 -17.69
C GLY A 430 5.62 -16.57 -18.83
N GLU A 431 4.54 -17.34 -18.70
CA GLU A 431 3.43 -17.37 -19.67
C GLU A 431 2.72 -16.02 -19.74
N ASP A 432 2.55 -15.35 -18.60
CA ASP A 432 1.92 -14.03 -18.53
C ASP A 432 2.75 -12.99 -19.31
N ILE A 433 4.04 -12.91 -19.06
CA ILE A 433 4.96 -12.03 -19.83
C ILE A 433 4.91 -12.39 -21.32
N ALA A 434 4.92 -13.67 -21.65
CA ALA A 434 4.90 -14.11 -23.04
C ALA A 434 3.62 -13.70 -23.78
N ARG A 435 2.43 -13.78 -23.15
CA ARG A 435 1.19 -13.36 -23.77
C ARG A 435 1.11 -11.85 -24.02
N TYR A 436 1.69 -11.00 -23.13
CA TYR A 436 1.81 -9.57 -23.39
C TYR A 436 2.81 -9.28 -24.51
N ASN A 437 3.95 -9.97 -24.53
CA ASN A 437 4.92 -9.84 -25.60
C ASN A 437 4.40 -10.26 -26.97
N ALA A 438 3.44 -11.17 -27.01
CA ALA A 438 2.79 -11.63 -28.24
C ALA A 438 1.74 -10.68 -28.79
N VAL A 439 1.28 -9.68 -28.02
CA VAL A 439 0.24 -8.72 -28.46
C VAL A 439 0.74 -7.94 -29.69
N THR A 440 -0.11 -7.94 -30.73
CA THR A 440 0.10 -7.21 -31.98
C THR A 440 -0.81 -5.98 -32.10
N LYS A 441 -0.53 -5.11 -33.05
CA LYS A 441 -1.39 -3.95 -33.37
C LYS A 441 -2.78 -4.40 -33.79
N GLU A 442 -2.85 -5.49 -34.56
CA GLU A 442 -4.08 -6.10 -35.04
C GLU A 442 -4.94 -6.63 -33.88
N ASP A 443 -4.31 -7.21 -32.85
CA ASP A 443 -5.01 -7.67 -31.65
C ASP A 443 -5.65 -6.52 -30.89
N VAL A 444 -4.92 -5.43 -30.69
CA VAL A 444 -5.43 -4.24 -30.00
C VAL A 444 -6.60 -3.63 -30.79
N MET A 445 -6.48 -3.49 -32.11
CA MET A 445 -7.57 -2.98 -32.94
C MET A 445 -8.78 -3.95 -32.98
N ARG A 446 -8.55 -5.24 -32.91
CA ARG A 446 -9.60 -6.26 -32.86
C ARG A 446 -10.41 -6.15 -31.57
N VAL A 447 -9.73 -6.05 -30.41
CA VAL A 447 -10.44 -5.93 -29.12
C VAL A 447 -11.13 -4.59 -28.97
N TYR A 448 -10.57 -3.49 -29.48
CA TYR A 448 -11.23 -2.19 -29.55
C TYR A 448 -12.57 -2.30 -30.28
N LYS A 449 -12.58 -2.89 -31.50
CA LYS A 449 -13.79 -3.05 -32.31
C LYS A 449 -14.82 -3.99 -31.67
N LYS A 450 -14.37 -4.96 -30.88
CA LYS A 450 -15.24 -5.97 -30.27
C LYS A 450 -15.89 -5.51 -28.98
N TYR A 451 -15.14 -4.78 -28.12
CA TYR A 451 -15.56 -4.52 -26.75
C TYR A 451 -15.84 -3.04 -26.45
N ILE A 452 -15.41 -2.12 -27.31
CA ILE A 452 -15.52 -0.67 -27.06
C ILE A 452 -16.29 0.04 -28.17
N LYS A 453 -15.88 -0.13 -29.43
CA LYS A 453 -16.52 0.54 -30.57
C LYS A 453 -17.96 0.09 -30.70
N ASP A 454 -18.89 1.06 -30.75
CA ASP A 454 -20.32 0.80 -30.91
C ASP A 454 -20.91 -0.14 -29.83
N GLN A 455 -20.21 -0.29 -28.71
CA GLN A 455 -20.68 -1.03 -27.55
C GLN A 455 -21.30 -0.06 -26.52
N HIS A 456 -22.11 -0.61 -25.63
CA HIS A 456 -22.79 0.14 -24.59
C HIS A 456 -22.05 0.10 -23.25
N ALA A 457 -22.22 1.17 -22.46
CA ALA A 457 -21.57 1.35 -21.18
C ALA A 457 -22.56 1.78 -20.09
N VAL A 458 -22.16 1.59 -18.85
CA VAL A 458 -22.72 2.35 -17.72
C VAL A 458 -21.98 3.68 -17.64
N ILE A 459 -22.72 4.77 -17.67
CA ILE A 459 -22.20 6.14 -17.62
C ILE A 459 -22.69 6.77 -16.33
N MET A 460 -21.78 6.89 -15.38
CA MET A 460 -22.07 7.41 -14.05
C MET A 460 -21.63 8.88 -13.95
N SER A 461 -22.53 9.73 -13.51
CA SER A 461 -22.26 11.12 -13.14
C SER A 461 -22.26 11.27 -11.62
N VAL A 462 -21.15 11.70 -11.02
CA VAL A 462 -21.10 12.13 -9.62
C VAL A 462 -20.97 13.63 -9.60
N VAL A 463 -21.90 14.30 -8.92
CA VAL A 463 -21.94 15.77 -8.89
C VAL A 463 -22.00 16.31 -7.46
N PRO A 464 -21.54 17.54 -7.21
CA PRO A 464 -21.68 18.17 -5.90
C PRO A 464 -23.15 18.27 -5.47
N LYS A 465 -23.42 18.19 -4.16
CA LYS A 465 -24.78 18.33 -3.60
C LYS A 465 -25.49 19.60 -4.12
N GLY A 466 -26.73 19.45 -4.57
CA GLY A 466 -27.53 20.51 -5.15
C GLY A 466 -27.24 20.81 -6.63
N GLN A 467 -26.44 20.01 -7.31
CA GLN A 467 -26.03 20.24 -8.70
C GLN A 467 -26.43 19.12 -9.67
N LEU A 468 -27.57 18.47 -9.47
CA LEU A 468 -28.09 17.45 -10.38
C LEU A 468 -28.27 17.92 -11.84
N SER A 469 -28.32 19.23 -12.09
CA SER A 469 -28.34 19.77 -13.45
C SER A 469 -27.01 19.63 -14.19
N ALA A 470 -25.92 19.27 -13.51
CA ALA A 470 -24.57 19.13 -14.08
C ALA A 470 -24.25 17.70 -14.55
N ILE A 471 -25.18 16.76 -14.47
CA ILE A 471 -25.02 15.38 -14.95
C ILE A 471 -24.86 15.33 -16.48
N ALA A 472 -24.23 14.27 -17.00
CA ALA A 472 -24.00 14.09 -18.42
C ALA A 472 -25.31 13.92 -19.20
N ALA A 473 -26.23 13.13 -18.70
CA ALA A 473 -27.58 12.95 -19.21
C ALA A 473 -28.53 12.56 -18.09
N SER A 474 -29.84 12.71 -18.31
CA SER A 474 -30.84 12.23 -17.35
C SER A 474 -30.75 10.73 -17.17
N ASP A 475 -30.91 10.27 -15.95
CA ASP A 475 -30.93 8.85 -15.61
C ASP A 475 -31.99 8.13 -16.46
N ASN A 476 -31.56 7.09 -17.14
CA ASN A 476 -32.42 6.23 -17.96
C ASN A 476 -32.45 4.77 -17.48
N PHE A 477 -31.69 4.49 -16.43
CA PHE A 477 -31.59 3.17 -15.83
C PHE A 477 -31.70 3.27 -14.30
N VAL A 478 -32.50 2.39 -13.75
CA VAL A 478 -32.62 2.20 -12.29
C VAL A 478 -32.21 0.77 -12.01
N PRO A 479 -31.15 0.54 -11.21
CA PRO A 479 -30.80 -0.81 -10.81
C PRO A 479 -32.03 -1.52 -10.20
N PRO A 480 -32.25 -2.81 -10.49
CA PRO A 480 -33.32 -3.57 -9.86
C PRO A 480 -33.22 -3.49 -8.33
N ALA A 481 -34.38 -3.41 -7.65
CA ALA A 481 -34.38 -3.48 -6.21
C ALA A 481 -33.65 -4.74 -5.73
N ARG A 482 -32.73 -4.58 -4.79
CA ARG A 482 -31.96 -5.72 -4.26
C ARG A 482 -32.93 -6.76 -3.70
N SER A 483 -32.82 -8.00 -4.19
CA SER A 483 -33.49 -9.12 -3.53
C SER A 483 -32.75 -9.43 -2.25
N THR A 484 -33.45 -9.42 -1.13
CA THR A 484 -32.85 -9.82 0.17
C THR A 484 -32.79 -11.34 0.32
N GLY A 485 -33.09 -12.11 -0.74
CA GLY A 485 -33.26 -13.56 -0.68
C GLY A 485 -34.45 -13.95 0.23
N GLU A 486 -35.20 -14.97 -0.12
CA GLU A 486 -35.92 -15.66 0.95
C GLU A 486 -34.88 -16.26 1.89
N ASN A 487 -35.12 -16.24 3.20
CA ASN A 487 -34.33 -16.97 4.20
C ASN A 487 -34.38 -18.49 3.90
N ASN A 488 -33.75 -18.89 2.84
CA ASN A 488 -33.31 -20.24 2.65
C ASN A 488 -32.11 -20.39 3.61
N ALA A 489 -32.43 -20.54 4.91
CA ALA A 489 -31.49 -21.13 5.81
C ALA A 489 -31.04 -22.41 5.08
N VAL A 490 -29.83 -22.37 4.51
CA VAL A 490 -29.15 -23.61 4.13
C VAL A 490 -29.18 -24.38 5.44
N ALA A 491 -30.05 -25.40 5.49
CA ALA A 491 -30.16 -26.22 6.66
C ALA A 491 -28.72 -26.62 6.97
N SER A 492 -28.19 -26.06 8.03
CA SER A 492 -26.90 -26.46 8.55
C SER A 492 -27.08 -27.88 9.05
N ASN A 493 -27.08 -28.84 8.14
CA ASN A 493 -26.56 -30.13 8.48
C ASN A 493 -25.10 -29.83 8.82
N ALA A 494 -24.90 -29.37 10.10
CA ALA A 494 -23.61 -29.19 10.66
C ALA A 494 -22.85 -30.49 10.34
N ILE A 495 -21.99 -30.43 9.33
CA ILE A 495 -20.99 -31.45 9.11
C ILE A 495 -20.12 -31.23 10.33
N ALA A 496 -20.43 -31.96 11.42
CA ALA A 496 -19.51 -32.10 12.52
C ALA A 496 -18.28 -32.72 11.87
N ALA A 497 -17.30 -31.89 11.52
CA ALA A 497 -16.03 -32.35 11.03
C ALA A 497 -15.48 -33.22 12.18
N ASP A 498 -15.32 -34.54 11.94
CA ASP A 498 -14.66 -35.42 12.89
C ASP A 498 -13.25 -34.86 13.10
N LYS A 499 -13.07 -34.12 14.22
CA LYS A 499 -11.77 -33.54 14.58
C LYS A 499 -10.85 -34.72 14.83
N LYS A 500 -9.90 -34.98 13.92
CA LYS A 500 -8.84 -35.97 14.17
C LYS A 500 -8.09 -35.50 15.41
N LYS A 501 -7.80 -36.41 16.32
CA LYS A 501 -7.02 -36.08 17.52
C LYS A 501 -5.57 -35.83 17.13
N ASP A 502 -5.06 -34.68 17.51
CA ASP A 502 -3.63 -34.42 17.46
C ASP A 502 -2.84 -35.45 18.28
N ASN A 503 -1.65 -35.78 17.83
CA ASN A 503 -0.68 -36.56 18.57
C ASN A 503 0.27 -35.69 19.43
N PHE A 504 -0.01 -34.40 19.55
CA PHE A 504 0.72 -33.41 20.33
C PHE A 504 -0.26 -32.48 21.05
N ASP A 505 0.25 -31.72 22.02
CA ASP A 505 -0.51 -30.72 22.76
C ASP A 505 -0.57 -29.40 22.02
N ARG A 506 -1.65 -29.17 21.26
CA ARG A 506 -1.86 -27.96 20.46
C ARG A 506 -2.01 -26.67 21.30
N SER A 507 -2.38 -26.76 22.57
CA SER A 507 -2.49 -25.62 23.46
C SER A 507 -1.15 -24.98 23.82
N LYS A 508 -0.06 -25.62 23.49
CA LYS A 508 1.30 -25.10 23.74
C LYS A 508 1.77 -24.26 22.56
N ILE A 509 2.01 -22.98 22.82
CA ILE A 509 2.60 -22.06 21.85
C ILE A 509 4.02 -22.56 21.50
N PRO A 510 4.34 -22.75 20.21
CA PRO A 510 5.69 -23.12 19.79
C PRO A 510 6.73 -22.07 20.22
N THR A 511 7.85 -22.55 20.74
CA THR A 511 8.98 -21.70 21.09
C THR A 511 9.77 -21.34 19.84
N ALA A 512 10.30 -20.11 19.80
CA ALA A 512 11.15 -19.67 18.70
C ALA A 512 12.41 -20.56 18.60
N GLY A 513 12.84 -20.83 17.38
CA GLY A 513 14.15 -21.40 17.10
C GLY A 513 15.28 -20.40 17.41
N VAL A 514 16.51 -20.78 17.10
CA VAL A 514 17.67 -19.91 17.25
C VAL A 514 17.55 -18.76 16.26
N ASN A 515 17.62 -17.51 16.77
CA ASN A 515 17.63 -16.33 15.92
C ASN A 515 18.94 -16.25 15.14
N LYS A 516 18.86 -16.10 13.83
CA LYS A 516 20.02 -15.82 12.99
C LYS A 516 20.31 -14.33 13.05
N ALA A 517 21.58 -13.97 13.26
CA ALA A 517 22.01 -12.59 13.17
C ALA A 517 21.75 -12.07 11.75
N VAL A 518 21.31 -10.83 11.66
CA VAL A 518 21.13 -10.13 10.39
C VAL A 518 22.32 -9.22 10.17
N ASP A 519 23.05 -9.48 9.12
CA ASP A 519 24.18 -8.63 8.77
C ASP A 519 23.68 -7.29 8.21
N VAL A 520 24.24 -6.19 8.72
CA VAL A 520 24.05 -4.88 8.11
C VAL A 520 24.58 -4.95 6.68
N PRO A 521 23.83 -4.46 5.67
CA PRO A 521 24.29 -4.51 4.28
C PRO A 521 25.68 -3.93 4.12
N SER A 522 26.54 -4.65 3.43
CA SER A 522 27.86 -4.11 3.10
C SER A 522 27.67 -2.87 2.24
N MET A 523 28.28 -1.76 2.64
CA MET A 523 28.11 -0.48 1.99
C MET A 523 29.46 0.10 1.58
N TRP A 524 29.42 0.95 0.55
CA TRP A 524 30.57 1.70 0.08
C TRP A 524 30.24 3.19 0.05
N GLU A 525 31.25 4.00 0.34
CA GLU A 525 31.18 5.46 0.34
C GLU A 525 31.99 6.03 -0.83
N SER A 526 31.49 7.10 -1.39
CA SER A 526 32.15 7.89 -2.42
C SER A 526 31.61 9.33 -2.37
N SER A 527 32.21 10.20 -3.19
CA SER A 527 31.71 11.56 -3.40
C SER A 527 32.03 12.05 -4.80
N LEU A 528 31.25 13.01 -5.27
CA LEU A 528 31.55 13.76 -6.48
C LEU A 528 32.21 15.09 -6.08
N ASP A 529 33.11 15.59 -6.95
CA ASP A 529 33.85 16.85 -6.73
C ASP A 529 32.94 18.08 -6.54
N ASN A 530 31.69 17.98 -6.97
CA ASN A 530 30.66 19.01 -6.84
C ASN A 530 29.92 19.03 -5.46
N GLY A 531 30.34 18.14 -4.53
CA GLY A 531 29.82 18.11 -3.15
C GLY A 531 28.65 17.15 -2.90
N ILE A 532 28.32 16.28 -3.85
CA ILE A 532 27.36 15.19 -3.63
C ILE A 532 28.08 14.06 -2.90
N SER A 533 27.62 13.70 -1.70
CA SER A 533 28.04 12.49 -0.99
C SER A 533 27.27 11.29 -1.50
N ILE A 534 27.94 10.16 -1.68
CA ILE A 534 27.34 8.92 -2.21
C ILE A 534 27.52 7.81 -1.19
N LEU A 535 26.42 7.12 -0.89
CA LEU A 535 26.40 5.89 -0.09
C LEU A 535 25.70 4.81 -0.89
N GLY A 536 26.36 3.69 -1.13
CA GLY A 536 25.81 2.61 -1.94
C GLY A 536 25.89 1.25 -1.28
N ALA A 537 24.97 0.37 -1.66
CA ALA A 537 24.99 -1.06 -1.34
C ALA A 537 24.70 -1.89 -2.57
N GLN A 538 25.33 -3.08 -2.67
CA GLN A 538 25.03 -4.05 -3.72
C GLN A 538 23.88 -4.95 -3.30
N SER A 539 22.96 -5.24 -4.25
CA SER A 539 21.84 -6.17 -4.08
C SER A 539 21.66 -6.93 -5.40
N SER A 540 22.17 -8.16 -5.46
CA SER A 540 22.30 -8.94 -6.70
C SER A 540 21.11 -9.88 -6.99
N GLU A 541 20.04 -9.82 -6.20
CA GLU A 541 18.90 -10.73 -6.33
C GLU A 541 18.07 -10.49 -7.60
N THR A 542 18.00 -9.23 -8.03
CA THR A 542 17.32 -8.83 -9.27
C THR A 542 18.18 -7.84 -10.03
N PRO A 543 18.16 -7.85 -11.39
CA PRO A 543 18.98 -6.95 -12.22
C PRO A 543 18.38 -5.53 -12.24
N THR A 544 18.35 -4.89 -11.07
CA THR A 544 17.70 -3.59 -10.88
C THR A 544 18.60 -2.61 -10.16
N THR A 545 18.40 -1.33 -10.44
CA THR A 545 19.02 -0.21 -9.73
C THR A 545 17.94 0.73 -9.22
N SER A 546 18.01 1.02 -7.92
CA SER A 546 17.18 2.02 -7.24
C SER A 546 18.08 3.10 -6.63
N MET A 547 17.74 4.36 -6.87
CA MET A 547 18.50 5.52 -6.37
C MET A 547 17.58 6.56 -5.75
N LEU A 548 18.10 7.24 -4.73
CA LEU A 548 17.47 8.41 -4.10
C LEU A 548 18.51 9.53 -4.00
N LEU A 549 18.33 10.57 -4.81
CA LEU A 549 19.12 11.79 -4.70
C LEU A 549 18.32 12.84 -3.91
N LYS A 550 18.92 13.34 -2.81
CA LYS A 550 18.34 14.35 -1.92
C LYS A 550 19.13 15.64 -2.07
N ILE A 551 18.49 16.72 -2.52
CA ILE A 551 19.09 18.06 -2.65
C ILE A 551 18.45 18.99 -1.62
N PRO A 552 19.21 19.77 -0.82
CA PRO A 552 18.69 20.74 0.13
C PRO A 552 17.88 21.87 -0.55
N ALA A 553 16.64 21.61 -0.89
CA ALA A 553 15.71 22.51 -1.62
C ALA A 553 14.25 22.11 -1.35
N GLY A 554 13.91 21.79 -0.10
CA GLY A 554 12.57 21.39 0.29
C GLY A 554 11.64 22.55 0.62
N HIS A 555 10.46 22.21 1.16
CA HIS A 555 9.40 23.13 1.54
C HIS A 555 9.91 24.27 2.46
N TYR A 556 10.78 23.97 3.42
CA TYR A 556 11.28 24.95 4.38
C TYR A 556 12.18 26.03 3.78
N TYR A 557 12.56 25.91 2.52
CA TYR A 557 13.25 26.96 1.77
C TYR A 557 12.28 27.95 1.10
N SER A 558 10.97 27.65 1.10
CA SER A 558 9.94 28.55 0.56
C SER A 558 9.59 29.66 1.52
N SER A 559 9.18 30.82 1.02
CA SER A 559 8.57 31.85 1.87
C SER A 559 7.16 31.40 2.29
N LYS A 560 6.72 31.86 3.47
CA LYS A 560 5.44 31.48 4.05
C LYS A 560 4.26 31.82 3.15
N ASP A 561 4.25 33.03 2.58
CA ASP A 561 3.21 33.54 1.68
C ASP A 561 3.17 32.84 0.31
N LYS A 562 4.21 32.06 0.01
CA LYS A 562 4.35 31.25 -1.21
C LYS A 562 4.64 29.78 -0.88
N ALA A 563 4.07 29.27 0.20
CA ALA A 563 4.14 27.85 0.52
C ALA A 563 3.54 27.04 -0.65
N GLY A 564 4.24 25.99 -1.06
CA GLY A 564 3.94 25.23 -2.29
C GLY A 564 4.97 25.44 -3.41
N THR A 565 5.86 26.47 -3.32
CA THR A 565 6.88 26.74 -4.35
C THR A 565 7.78 25.55 -4.61
N ALA A 566 8.31 24.92 -3.58
CA ALA A 566 9.17 23.72 -3.74
C ALA A 566 8.42 22.57 -4.42
N GLN A 567 7.15 22.33 -4.06
CA GLN A 567 6.33 21.28 -4.66
C GLN A 567 5.97 21.59 -6.12
N LEU A 568 5.64 22.84 -6.44
CA LEU A 568 5.40 23.25 -7.83
C LEU A 568 6.69 23.17 -8.67
N LEU A 569 7.86 23.52 -8.10
CA LEU A 569 9.13 23.27 -8.78
C LEU A 569 9.33 21.79 -9.07
N ALA A 570 9.12 20.91 -8.08
CA ALA A 570 9.21 19.48 -8.28
C ALA A 570 8.29 18.98 -9.39
N ALA A 571 7.05 19.49 -9.43
CA ALA A 571 6.09 19.19 -10.49
C ALA A 571 6.59 19.67 -11.86
N MET A 572 7.12 20.90 -11.96
CA MET A 572 7.69 21.43 -13.19
C MET A 572 8.89 20.65 -13.70
N LEU A 573 9.76 20.14 -12.80
CA LEU A 573 10.89 19.27 -13.15
C LEU A 573 10.44 17.90 -13.70
N ASN A 574 9.19 17.51 -13.46
CA ASN A 574 8.58 16.31 -14.06
C ASN A 574 7.91 16.57 -15.41
N GLU A 575 7.91 17.83 -15.90
CA GLU A 575 7.37 18.24 -17.21
C GLU A 575 8.48 18.33 -18.28
N SER A 576 8.33 19.32 -19.19
CA SER A 576 9.22 19.50 -20.33
C SER A 576 10.63 19.95 -19.96
N THR A 577 11.60 19.49 -20.74
CA THR A 577 12.97 19.99 -20.76
C THR A 577 13.17 20.87 -22.01
N THR A 578 14.34 21.50 -22.14
CA THR A 578 14.70 22.26 -23.35
C THR A 578 14.88 21.36 -24.57
N GLU A 579 15.08 20.06 -24.37
CA GLU A 579 15.32 19.07 -25.42
C GLU A 579 14.06 18.25 -25.75
N ARG A 580 13.13 18.08 -24.79
CA ARG A 580 11.96 17.22 -24.91
C ARG A 580 10.72 17.86 -24.31
N SER A 581 9.58 17.67 -24.96
CA SER A 581 8.27 17.90 -24.33
C SER A 581 8.03 16.91 -23.19
N ALA A 582 7.03 17.17 -22.36
CA ALA A 582 6.64 16.28 -21.26
C ALA A 582 6.24 14.89 -21.77
N GLU A 583 5.57 14.82 -22.91
CA GLU A 583 5.18 13.57 -23.56
C GLU A 583 6.38 12.79 -24.11
N GLU A 584 7.33 13.47 -24.79
CA GLU A 584 8.56 12.83 -25.30
C GLU A 584 9.43 12.33 -24.17
N MET A 585 9.50 13.06 -23.03
CA MET A 585 10.23 12.61 -21.84
C MET A 585 9.56 11.37 -21.22
N SER A 586 8.23 11.36 -21.10
CA SER A 586 7.48 10.20 -20.61
C SER A 586 7.68 9.00 -21.53
N ASN A 587 7.54 9.19 -22.84
CA ASN A 587 7.74 8.16 -23.86
C ASN A 587 9.16 7.54 -23.76
N ALA A 588 10.19 8.37 -23.58
CA ALA A 588 11.56 7.89 -23.45
C ALA A 588 11.75 7.02 -22.19
N LEU A 589 11.16 7.40 -21.06
CA LEU A 589 11.22 6.63 -19.81
C LEU A 589 10.40 5.33 -19.89
N GLU A 590 9.18 5.41 -20.43
CA GLU A 590 8.28 4.26 -20.57
C GLU A 590 8.90 3.17 -21.47
N LYS A 591 9.57 3.54 -22.56
CA LYS A 591 10.31 2.60 -23.44
C LYS A 591 11.46 1.89 -22.74
N LEU A 592 12.03 2.50 -21.70
CA LEU A 592 13.08 1.90 -20.87
C LEU A 592 12.50 1.04 -19.73
N GLY A 593 11.19 1.08 -19.51
CA GLY A 593 10.59 0.52 -18.30
C GLY A 593 11.18 1.15 -17.03
N SER A 594 11.58 2.44 -17.10
CA SER A 594 12.24 3.17 -16.03
C SER A 594 11.34 4.26 -15.48
N SER A 595 11.58 4.66 -14.24
CA SER A 595 10.86 5.75 -13.61
C SER A 595 11.80 6.76 -12.97
N ILE A 596 11.43 8.04 -13.11
CA ILE A 596 12.07 9.17 -12.41
C ILE A 596 10.92 9.97 -11.77
N SER A 597 10.95 10.09 -10.46
CA SER A 597 9.95 10.85 -9.69
C SER A 597 10.63 11.90 -8.84
N ILE A 598 10.26 13.16 -9.03
CA ILE A 598 10.78 14.30 -8.29
C ILE A 598 9.67 14.88 -7.42
N TYR A 599 9.93 15.03 -6.11
CA TYR A 599 9.00 15.61 -5.15
C TYR A 599 9.73 16.38 -4.05
N ALA A 600 9.06 17.37 -3.47
CA ALA A 600 9.60 18.15 -2.36
C ALA A 600 9.15 17.56 -1.01
N GLY A 601 10.12 17.24 -0.15
CA GLY A 601 9.89 17.04 1.28
C GLY A 601 10.09 18.36 2.05
N ASN A 602 10.12 18.29 3.38
CA ASN A 602 10.34 19.48 4.20
C ASN A 602 11.74 20.08 3.98
N HIS A 603 12.79 19.27 4.02
CA HIS A 603 14.17 19.70 3.91
C HIS A 603 14.77 19.55 2.52
N TYR A 604 14.33 18.55 1.75
CA TYR A 604 14.98 18.12 0.52
C TYR A 604 14.01 18.08 -0.65
N MET A 605 14.53 18.43 -1.82
CA MET A 605 14.03 17.94 -3.10
C MET A 605 14.53 16.51 -3.27
N ASN A 606 13.62 15.56 -3.43
CA ASN A 606 13.92 14.14 -3.55
C ASN A 606 13.71 13.70 -5.00
N ILE A 607 14.70 13.00 -5.55
CA ILE A 607 14.68 12.46 -6.90
C ILE A 607 14.85 10.95 -6.77
N ASN A 608 13.76 10.21 -6.95
CA ASN A 608 13.78 8.75 -7.01
C ASN A 608 14.00 8.31 -8.45
N ILE A 609 14.91 7.37 -8.65
CA ILE A 609 15.22 6.76 -9.94
C ILE A 609 15.12 5.25 -9.77
N SER A 610 14.34 4.59 -10.61
CA SER A 610 14.25 3.13 -10.67
C SER A 610 14.42 2.67 -12.11
N SER A 611 15.30 1.70 -12.35
CA SER A 611 15.63 1.18 -13.66
C SER A 611 16.00 -0.29 -13.60
N LEU A 612 15.71 -1.03 -14.65
CA LEU A 612 16.47 -2.26 -14.92
C LEU A 612 17.92 -1.86 -15.20
N THR A 613 18.88 -2.62 -14.69
CA THR A 613 20.31 -2.29 -14.80
C THR A 613 20.77 -2.12 -16.23
N LYS A 614 20.23 -2.93 -17.17
CA LYS A 614 20.51 -2.79 -18.61
C LYS A 614 20.18 -1.40 -19.19
N ASN A 615 19.26 -0.66 -18.56
CA ASN A 615 18.76 0.64 -19.00
C ASN A 615 19.25 1.80 -18.13
N LEU A 616 20.13 1.55 -17.15
CA LEU A 616 20.54 2.53 -16.14
C LEU A 616 21.15 3.79 -16.76
N ASP A 617 22.14 3.65 -17.64
CA ASP A 617 22.84 4.81 -18.23
C ASP A 617 21.89 5.72 -19.02
N ALA A 618 21.00 5.12 -19.81
CA ALA A 618 19.97 5.87 -20.54
C ALA A 618 19.00 6.59 -19.58
N THR A 619 18.62 5.93 -18.49
CA THR A 619 17.75 6.52 -17.46
C THR A 619 18.42 7.70 -16.75
N LEU A 620 19.70 7.56 -16.41
CA LEU A 620 20.48 8.63 -15.76
C LEU A 620 20.66 9.85 -16.65
N LEU A 621 20.81 9.66 -17.97
CA LEU A 621 20.83 10.77 -18.93
C LEU A 621 19.52 11.57 -18.88
N LEU A 622 18.37 10.91 -18.85
CA LEU A 622 17.07 11.57 -18.74
C LEU A 622 16.90 12.25 -17.37
N ALA A 623 17.41 11.65 -16.29
CA ALA A 623 17.41 12.27 -14.96
C ALA A 623 18.24 13.56 -14.93
N TYR A 624 19.43 13.51 -15.50
CA TYR A 624 20.32 14.67 -15.61
C TYR A 624 19.67 15.79 -16.44
N GLU A 625 19.03 15.44 -17.55
CA GLU A 625 18.31 16.39 -18.41
C GLU A 625 17.18 17.09 -17.65
N LYS A 626 16.32 16.34 -16.93
CA LYS A 626 15.26 16.90 -16.06
C LYS A 626 15.80 17.87 -15.03
N LEU A 627 16.91 17.57 -14.40
CA LEU A 627 17.49 18.38 -13.33
C LEU A 627 18.22 19.63 -13.86
N ARG A 628 18.80 19.56 -15.07
CA ARG A 628 19.70 20.59 -15.56
C ARG A 628 19.11 21.47 -16.67
N GLN A 629 18.10 20.97 -17.35
CA GLN A 629 17.55 21.61 -18.55
C GLN A 629 16.02 21.73 -18.51
N PRO A 630 15.38 22.10 -17.37
CA PRO A 630 13.94 22.28 -17.35
C PRO A 630 13.53 23.44 -18.25
N ALA A 631 12.49 23.26 -19.05
CA ALA A 631 12.03 24.29 -19.99
C ALA A 631 11.24 25.44 -19.31
N PHE A 632 10.63 25.19 -18.17
CA PHE A 632 9.78 26.12 -17.45
C PHE A 632 8.72 26.79 -18.35
N VAL A 633 7.92 25.95 -19.03
CA VAL A 633 6.87 26.37 -19.93
C VAL A 633 5.71 26.98 -19.14
N GLU A 634 5.28 28.22 -19.53
CA GLU A 634 4.21 28.97 -18.82
C GLU A 634 2.91 28.18 -18.75
N SER A 635 2.48 27.55 -19.85
CA SER A 635 1.22 26.79 -19.88
C SER A 635 1.24 25.55 -18.99
N GLU A 636 2.40 24.90 -18.83
CA GLU A 636 2.58 23.79 -17.89
C GLU A 636 2.51 24.28 -16.45
N PHE A 637 3.17 25.40 -16.15
CA PHE A 637 3.13 26.02 -14.82
C PHE A 637 1.69 26.38 -14.43
N GLU A 638 0.96 27.07 -15.28
CA GLU A 638 -0.43 27.47 -14.99
C GLU A 638 -1.32 26.25 -14.79
N ARG A 639 -1.17 25.21 -15.62
CA ARG A 639 -1.91 23.95 -15.45
C ARG A 639 -1.62 23.30 -14.10
N LEU A 640 -0.35 23.16 -13.72
CA LEU A 640 0.08 22.53 -12.47
C LEU A 640 -0.37 23.34 -11.26
N LYS A 641 -0.25 24.66 -11.31
CA LYS A 641 -0.71 25.58 -10.27
C LYS A 641 -2.22 25.47 -10.07
N ASN A 642 -2.99 25.54 -11.17
CA ASN A 642 -4.46 25.42 -11.12
C ASN A 642 -4.90 24.06 -10.57
N ASN A 643 -4.27 22.97 -11.01
CA ASN A 643 -4.55 21.63 -10.47
C ASN A 643 -4.24 21.55 -8.97
N SER A 644 -3.14 22.16 -8.51
CA SER A 644 -2.78 22.20 -7.09
C SER A 644 -3.79 22.99 -6.27
N ILE A 645 -4.31 24.11 -6.78
CA ILE A 645 -5.37 24.91 -6.15
C ILE A 645 -6.66 24.08 -6.06
N GLN A 646 -7.10 23.42 -7.14
CA GLN A 646 -8.28 22.56 -7.10
C GLN A 646 -8.13 21.40 -6.10
N GLY A 647 -6.94 20.81 -6.05
CA GLY A 647 -6.60 19.78 -5.04
C GLY A 647 -6.71 20.32 -3.61
N ALA A 648 -6.19 21.51 -3.34
CA ALA A 648 -6.28 22.14 -2.02
C ALA A 648 -7.73 22.43 -1.60
N ILE A 649 -8.57 22.89 -2.53
CA ILE A 649 -10.00 23.11 -2.30
C ILE A 649 -10.73 21.78 -2.04
N ASN A 650 -10.46 20.76 -2.85
CA ASN A 650 -11.10 19.44 -2.67
C ASN A 650 -10.73 18.80 -1.34
N ASN A 651 -9.47 18.91 -0.90
CA ASN A 651 -9.01 18.37 0.37
C ASN A 651 -9.75 18.95 1.58
N LYS A 652 -10.32 20.17 1.49
CA LYS A 652 -11.18 20.74 2.55
C LYS A 652 -12.48 19.96 2.78
N LYS A 653 -12.82 19.00 1.89
CA LYS A 653 -13.95 18.09 2.07
C LYS A 653 -13.64 16.88 2.94
N ASP A 654 -12.38 16.64 3.27
CA ASP A 654 -11.94 15.53 4.11
C ASP A 654 -11.72 15.97 5.56
N ALA A 655 -12.38 15.26 6.51
CA ALA A 655 -12.31 15.62 7.94
C ALA A 655 -10.91 15.38 8.53
N GLY A 656 -10.23 14.31 8.10
CA GLY A 656 -8.88 13.96 8.53
C GLY A 656 -7.85 15.00 8.07
N TYR A 657 -8.01 15.49 6.83
CA TYR A 657 -7.19 16.58 6.29
C TYR A 657 -7.38 17.88 7.08
N LEU A 658 -8.63 18.27 7.36
CA LEU A 658 -8.95 19.46 8.17
C LEU A 658 -8.34 19.33 9.57
N ALA A 659 -8.51 18.17 10.24
CA ALA A 659 -7.95 17.94 11.56
C ALA A 659 -6.42 18.05 11.58
N SER A 660 -5.76 17.46 10.58
CA SER A 660 -4.30 17.49 10.47
C SER A 660 -3.79 18.90 10.12
N THR A 661 -4.55 19.69 9.35
CA THR A 661 -4.20 21.06 8.99
C THR A 661 -4.34 21.98 10.19
N ALA A 662 -5.49 21.97 10.90
CA ALA A 662 -5.69 22.74 12.12
C ALA A 662 -4.63 22.42 13.17
N TYR A 663 -4.39 21.13 13.40
CA TYR A 663 -3.40 20.66 14.37
C TYR A 663 -1.99 21.18 14.04
N ARG A 664 -1.57 21.10 12.78
CA ARG A 664 -0.26 21.61 12.32
C ARG A 664 -0.16 23.13 12.47
N GLN A 665 -1.19 23.88 12.13
CA GLN A 665 -1.25 25.33 12.30
C GLN A 665 -1.14 25.73 13.77
N LEU A 666 -1.90 25.09 14.65
CA LEU A 666 -1.88 25.33 16.08
C LEU A 666 -0.52 25.01 16.71
N LEU A 667 0.16 23.97 16.26
CA LEU A 667 1.49 23.59 16.74
C LEU A 667 2.61 24.49 16.24
N ASN A 668 2.48 25.13 15.07
CA ASN A 668 3.57 25.89 14.45
C ASN A 668 3.22 27.37 14.22
N GLN A 669 1.96 27.74 14.45
CA GLN A 669 1.45 29.14 14.30
C GLN A 669 1.92 29.81 13.01
N ASP A 670 2.38 31.07 13.12
CA ASP A 670 2.78 31.91 12.00
C ASP A 670 4.16 31.54 11.44
N ASN A 671 4.39 30.24 11.16
CA ASN A 671 5.64 29.71 10.64
C ASN A 671 5.37 28.87 9.38
N ILE A 672 6.37 28.78 8.48
CA ILE A 672 6.26 27.91 7.27
C ILE A 672 5.93 26.47 7.62
N ALA A 673 6.40 25.94 8.75
CA ALA A 673 6.07 24.61 9.22
C ALA A 673 4.58 24.42 9.59
N GLY A 674 3.84 25.51 9.80
CA GLY A 674 2.38 25.50 10.03
C GLY A 674 1.58 25.31 8.74
N ILE A 675 2.19 25.47 7.57
CA ILE A 675 1.55 25.35 6.28
C ILE A 675 1.97 24.02 5.63
N SER A 676 1.07 23.39 4.88
CA SER A 676 1.41 22.20 4.11
C SER A 676 2.48 22.48 3.06
N GLY A 677 3.40 21.54 2.84
CA GLY A 677 4.36 21.62 1.75
C GLY A 677 3.70 21.73 0.36
N SER A 678 2.47 21.25 0.20
CA SER A 678 1.65 21.43 -1.01
C SER A 678 1.01 22.83 -1.13
N GLY A 679 1.15 23.69 -0.12
CA GLY A 679 0.47 25.00 -0.08
C GLY A 679 -1.01 24.90 0.25
N ASN A 680 -1.66 26.05 0.18
CA ASN A 680 -3.12 26.20 0.21
C ASN A 680 -3.57 27.11 -0.94
N GLU A 681 -4.87 27.34 -1.07
CA GLU A 681 -5.45 28.17 -2.15
C GLU A 681 -4.81 29.56 -2.22
N GLU A 682 -4.61 30.23 -1.09
CA GLU A 682 -4.02 31.57 -1.01
C GLU A 682 -2.54 31.55 -1.40
N THR A 683 -1.73 30.70 -0.74
CA THR A 683 -0.28 30.67 -0.98
C THR A 683 0.07 30.24 -2.39
N LEU A 684 -0.67 29.26 -2.95
CA LEU A 684 -0.50 28.82 -4.34
C LEU A 684 -0.84 29.91 -5.34
N SER A 685 -1.91 30.71 -5.08
CA SER A 685 -2.29 31.82 -5.92
C SER A 685 -1.20 32.91 -6.02
N ASN A 686 -0.42 33.11 -4.96
CA ASN A 686 0.67 34.06 -4.91
C ASN A 686 1.94 33.64 -5.65
N ILE A 687 2.06 32.38 -6.09
CA ILE A 687 3.26 31.86 -6.76
C ILE A 687 3.20 32.20 -8.26
N SER A 688 4.28 32.75 -8.79
CA SER A 688 4.51 33.01 -10.22
C SER A 688 5.58 32.06 -10.78
N LEU A 689 5.64 31.91 -12.10
CA LEU A 689 6.73 31.17 -12.78
C LEU A 689 8.10 31.78 -12.48
N GLY A 690 8.17 33.08 -12.27
CA GLY A 690 9.38 33.78 -11.81
C GLY A 690 9.87 33.26 -10.46
N ASP A 691 8.97 33.04 -9.51
CA ASP A 691 9.32 32.50 -8.19
C ASP A 691 9.88 31.07 -8.29
N ILE A 692 9.32 30.25 -9.19
CA ILE A 692 9.82 28.87 -9.46
C ILE A 692 11.25 28.93 -10.02
N LYS A 693 11.52 29.79 -11.02
CA LYS A 693 12.84 29.97 -11.62
C LYS A 693 13.86 30.50 -10.59
N ASP A 694 13.47 31.43 -9.75
CA ASP A 694 14.30 31.98 -8.69
C ASP A 694 14.62 30.91 -7.63
N PHE A 695 13.63 30.11 -7.21
CA PHE A 695 13.83 29.03 -6.26
C PHE A 695 14.77 27.96 -6.83
N TYR A 696 14.57 27.53 -8.09
CA TYR A 696 15.46 26.61 -8.79
C TYR A 696 16.89 27.13 -8.84
N SER A 697 17.08 28.40 -9.22
CA SER A 697 18.40 28.99 -9.39
C SER A 697 19.17 29.13 -8.07
N ARG A 698 18.46 29.38 -6.97
CA ARG A 698 19.05 29.56 -5.63
C ARG A 698 19.29 28.27 -4.88
N HIS A 699 18.39 27.31 -4.98
CA HIS A 699 18.36 26.16 -4.06
C HIS A 699 18.68 24.82 -4.72
N LEU A 700 18.29 24.58 -5.97
CA LEU A 700 18.54 23.27 -6.60
C LEU A 700 19.99 23.18 -7.10
N LYS A 701 20.91 22.94 -6.20
CA LYS A 701 22.38 22.88 -6.42
C LYS A 701 22.94 21.59 -5.84
N PRO A 702 24.02 21.02 -6.44
CA PRO A 702 24.54 19.72 -6.04
C PRO A 702 25.24 19.72 -4.66
N ALA A 703 25.80 20.84 -4.24
CA ALA A 703 26.54 20.93 -3.00
C ALA A 703 25.68 20.54 -1.78
N ASN A 704 26.20 19.68 -0.93
CA ASN A 704 25.53 19.02 0.19
C ASN A 704 24.38 18.07 -0.25
N GLY A 705 24.34 17.68 -1.52
CA GLY A 705 23.47 16.63 -2.00
C GLY A 705 23.88 15.27 -1.43
N GLN A 706 22.90 14.39 -1.26
CA GLN A 706 23.07 13.03 -0.77
C GLN A 706 22.50 12.08 -1.81
N LEU A 707 23.33 11.20 -2.35
CA LEU A 707 22.92 10.17 -3.31
C LEU A 707 23.04 8.79 -2.68
N ILE A 708 21.93 8.12 -2.57
CA ILE A 708 21.83 6.76 -2.08
C ILE A 708 21.59 5.84 -3.27
N VAL A 709 22.33 4.72 -3.34
CA VAL A 709 22.26 3.75 -4.46
C VAL A 709 22.16 2.34 -3.92
N VAL A 710 21.20 1.59 -4.44
CA VAL A 710 21.12 0.13 -4.29
C VAL A 710 20.99 -0.48 -5.68
N SER A 711 21.96 -1.31 -6.06
CA SER A 711 22.08 -1.86 -7.41
C SER A 711 22.65 -3.27 -7.37
N ASP A 712 22.39 -4.08 -8.39
CA ASP A 712 23.12 -5.32 -8.64
C ASP A 712 24.54 -5.09 -9.13
N LEU A 713 24.85 -3.88 -9.66
CA LEU A 713 26.19 -3.45 -10.01
C LEU A 713 27.09 -3.22 -8.79
N GLY A 714 28.39 -3.47 -8.95
CA GLY A 714 29.40 -3.09 -7.99
C GLY A 714 29.69 -1.59 -7.94
N GLN A 715 30.46 -1.14 -6.92
CA GLN A 715 30.84 0.27 -6.72
C GLN A 715 31.48 0.91 -7.97
N ALA A 716 32.38 0.20 -8.65
CA ALA A 716 33.13 0.76 -9.78
C ALA A 716 32.21 1.06 -10.98
N GLU A 717 31.35 0.12 -11.34
CA GLU A 717 30.40 0.25 -12.44
C GLU A 717 29.37 1.35 -12.13
N THR A 718 28.81 1.34 -10.94
CA THR A 718 27.88 2.38 -10.47
C THR A 718 28.51 3.77 -10.51
N SER A 719 29.77 3.90 -10.04
CA SER A 719 30.50 5.18 -10.06
C SER A 719 30.77 5.67 -11.46
N GLN A 720 30.98 4.77 -12.42
CA GLN A 720 31.14 5.12 -13.84
C GLN A 720 29.84 5.71 -14.39
N SER A 721 28.68 5.07 -14.17
CA SER A 721 27.38 5.56 -14.61
C SER A 721 27.03 6.92 -14.00
N LEU A 722 27.42 7.18 -12.73
CA LEU A 722 27.19 8.45 -12.05
C LEU A 722 28.12 9.58 -12.49
N SER A 723 29.13 9.32 -13.31
CA SER A 723 30.14 10.31 -13.72
C SER A 723 29.54 11.53 -14.43
N LEU A 724 28.39 11.40 -15.09
CA LEU A 724 27.69 12.50 -15.76
C LEU A 724 27.28 13.62 -14.77
N PHE A 725 27.00 13.31 -13.52
CA PHE A 725 26.59 14.30 -12.52
C PHE A 725 27.77 15.20 -12.07
N LYS A 726 29.03 14.87 -12.35
CA LYS A 726 30.19 15.72 -12.07
C LYS A 726 30.12 17.10 -12.73
N ALA A 727 29.46 17.18 -13.89
CA ALA A 727 29.27 18.42 -14.62
C ALA A 727 28.20 19.36 -13.98
N TRP A 728 27.51 18.91 -12.94
CA TRP A 728 26.55 19.76 -12.22
C TRP A 728 27.27 20.53 -11.13
N GLU A 729 27.30 21.87 -11.25
CA GLU A 729 28.07 22.74 -10.36
C GLU A 729 27.16 23.71 -9.58
N GLY A 730 27.68 24.22 -8.47
CA GLY A 730 27.07 25.28 -7.68
C GLY A 730 26.77 24.87 -6.24
N SER A 731 26.60 25.86 -5.40
CA SER A 731 26.19 25.74 -4.01
C SER A 731 24.86 26.44 -3.78
N GLY A 732 23.91 25.77 -3.13
CA GLY A 732 22.65 26.36 -2.72
C GLY A 732 22.78 27.19 -1.46
N GLU A 733 21.78 28.03 -1.21
CA GLU A 733 21.67 28.77 0.03
C GLU A 733 21.41 27.83 1.21
N LYS A 734 22.04 28.12 2.35
CA LYS A 734 21.80 27.33 3.57
C LYS A 734 20.44 27.69 4.17
N LEU A 735 19.72 26.67 4.64
CA LEU A 735 18.48 26.87 5.38
C LEU A 735 18.75 27.64 6.68
N SER A 736 18.03 28.74 6.83
CA SER A 736 17.99 29.53 8.06
C SER A 736 16.55 29.59 8.57
N LEU A 737 16.12 28.55 9.28
CA LEU A 737 14.77 28.43 9.82
C LEU A 737 14.83 28.11 11.31
N SER A 738 14.08 28.86 12.09
CA SER A 738 13.81 28.57 13.50
C SER A 738 12.30 28.35 13.65
N ILE A 739 11.93 27.29 14.34
CA ILE A 739 10.54 26.98 14.63
C ILE A 739 10.34 27.14 16.15
N PRO A 740 9.85 28.31 16.61
CA PRO A 740 9.66 28.58 18.03
C PRO A 740 8.56 27.70 18.63
N GLN A 741 8.52 27.63 19.96
CA GLN A 741 7.40 27.03 20.67
C GLN A 741 6.13 27.85 20.40
N PRO A 742 4.99 27.19 20.17
CA PRO A 742 3.73 27.89 19.93
C PRO A 742 3.21 28.55 21.21
N ASP A 743 2.58 29.71 21.05
CA ASP A 743 1.78 30.39 22.08
C ASP A 743 0.29 30.01 21.94
N THR A 744 0.03 28.73 21.72
CA THR A 744 -1.32 28.19 21.55
C THR A 744 -1.87 27.76 22.90
N LYS A 745 -3.14 28.08 23.17
CA LYS A 745 -3.80 27.67 24.39
C LYS A 745 -3.91 26.15 24.45
N LEU A 746 -3.42 25.57 25.54
CA LEU A 746 -3.43 24.14 25.79
C LEU A 746 -4.57 23.77 26.75
N GLY A 747 -4.92 22.49 26.86
CA GLY A 747 -6.00 22.00 27.70
C GLY A 747 -7.40 22.41 27.23
N VAL A 748 -7.55 22.69 25.94
CA VAL A 748 -8.81 23.12 25.31
C VAL A 748 -9.09 22.28 24.06
N ILE A 749 -10.34 22.32 23.60
CA ILE A 749 -10.77 21.69 22.34
C ILE A 749 -10.95 22.77 21.27
N TYR A 750 -10.22 22.64 20.18
CA TYR A 750 -10.42 23.40 18.96
C TYR A 750 -11.40 22.65 18.05
N LEU A 751 -12.57 23.21 17.81
CA LEU A 751 -13.64 22.62 17.00
C LEU A 751 -13.65 23.24 15.61
N VAL A 752 -13.44 22.40 14.62
CA VAL A 752 -13.55 22.76 13.19
C VAL A 752 -14.87 22.21 12.66
N ASN A 753 -15.72 23.10 12.12
CA ASN A 753 -17.01 22.69 11.61
C ASN A 753 -16.89 21.96 10.26
N LYS A 754 -17.57 20.82 10.15
CA LYS A 754 -17.85 20.10 8.90
C LYS A 754 -19.29 19.62 8.95
N ASP A 755 -20.17 20.38 8.27
CA ASP A 755 -21.61 20.07 8.23
C ASP A 755 -21.88 18.62 7.77
N ASP A 756 -22.88 18.00 8.41
CA ASP A 756 -23.37 16.65 8.10
C ASP A 756 -22.31 15.54 8.15
N ALA A 757 -21.22 15.73 8.91
CA ALA A 757 -20.19 14.71 9.04
C ALA A 757 -20.69 13.53 9.87
N ALA A 758 -20.76 12.34 9.29
CA ALA A 758 -21.13 11.11 9.99
C ALA A 758 -20.02 10.57 10.92
N GLN A 759 -18.79 11.03 10.72
CA GLN A 759 -17.63 10.73 11.57
C GLN A 759 -16.93 12.01 12.00
N SER A 760 -16.26 11.95 13.15
CA SER A 760 -15.38 13.01 13.66
C SER A 760 -13.92 12.61 13.55
N ALA A 761 -13.06 13.55 13.16
CA ALA A 761 -11.61 13.37 13.21
C ALA A 761 -11.03 14.02 14.46
N ILE A 762 -10.31 13.25 15.27
CA ILE A 762 -9.73 13.68 16.55
C ILE A 762 -8.19 13.69 16.42
N ARG A 763 -7.56 14.78 16.93
CA ARG A 763 -6.10 14.88 17.12
C ARG A 763 -5.85 15.46 18.51
N ILE A 764 -5.07 14.75 19.32
CA ILE A 764 -4.70 15.16 20.69
C ILE A 764 -3.18 15.15 20.79
N GLY A 765 -2.56 16.22 21.26
CA GLY A 765 -1.12 16.25 21.44
C GLY A 765 -0.50 17.63 21.59
N LYS A 766 0.80 17.69 21.41
CA LYS A 766 1.62 18.90 21.63
C LYS A 766 2.91 18.90 20.83
N ARG A 767 3.58 20.07 20.79
CA ARG A 767 4.99 20.16 20.36
C ARG A 767 5.85 19.29 21.28
N SER A 768 6.79 18.53 20.68
CA SER A 768 7.60 17.58 21.41
C SER A 768 9.01 17.53 20.85
N LEU A 769 9.67 16.39 20.99
CA LEU A 769 11.06 16.15 20.67
C LEU A 769 11.37 16.28 19.17
N LYS A 770 12.50 16.86 18.83
CA LYS A 770 13.12 16.74 17.52
C LYS A 770 13.55 15.30 17.30
N GLU A 771 13.64 14.90 16.04
CA GLU A 771 14.14 13.57 15.72
C GLU A 771 15.58 13.39 16.19
N ASP A 772 15.81 12.28 16.88
CA ASP A 772 17.09 11.84 17.41
C ASP A 772 17.12 10.31 17.35
N ILE A 773 18.12 9.76 16.66
CA ILE A 773 18.11 8.36 16.20
C ILE A 773 18.36 7.35 17.34
N THR A 774 19.12 7.74 18.36
CA THR A 774 19.49 6.88 19.52
C THR A 774 19.25 7.58 20.86
N GLY A 775 18.78 8.81 20.86
CA GLY A 775 18.60 9.61 22.08
C GLY A 775 17.16 9.55 22.64
N GLU A 776 16.73 10.70 23.20
CA GLU A 776 15.45 10.78 23.92
C GLU A 776 14.24 10.58 23.01
N PHE A 777 14.27 11.03 21.75
CA PHE A 777 13.19 10.81 20.79
C PHE A 777 12.98 9.32 20.53
N TYR A 778 14.07 8.57 20.32
CA TYR A 778 13.98 7.13 20.12
C TYR A 778 13.42 6.42 21.36
N LYS A 779 13.93 6.76 22.56
CA LYS A 779 13.41 6.21 23.83
C LYS A 779 11.94 6.57 24.10
N ALA A 780 11.51 7.79 23.73
CA ALA A 780 10.11 8.20 23.79
C ALA A 780 9.23 7.42 22.80
N SER A 781 9.77 7.09 21.63
CA SER A 781 9.07 6.22 20.66
C SER A 781 8.91 4.79 21.18
N LEU A 782 9.91 4.27 21.89
CA LEU A 782 9.81 2.98 22.59
C LEU A 782 8.75 3.04 23.70
N MET A 783 8.77 4.09 24.54
CA MET A 783 7.77 4.31 25.59
C MET A 783 6.36 4.34 25.02
N ASN A 784 6.16 4.96 23.86
CA ASN A 784 4.83 5.06 23.23
C ASN A 784 4.36 3.76 22.54
N PHE A 785 5.27 2.80 22.30
CA PHE A 785 4.94 1.58 21.56
C PHE A 785 3.76 0.80 22.15
N PRO A 786 3.72 0.49 23.48
CA PRO A 786 2.56 -0.16 24.10
C PRO A 786 1.36 0.75 24.32
N LEU A 787 1.53 2.08 24.34
CA LEU A 787 0.41 3.02 24.52
C LEU A 787 -0.43 3.17 23.25
N GLY A 788 0.21 3.42 22.11
CA GLY A 788 -0.49 3.69 20.85
C GLY A 788 0.34 3.43 19.60
N GLY A 789 1.55 2.86 19.73
CA GLY A 789 2.47 2.61 18.61
C GLY A 789 2.31 1.24 17.94
N ALA A 790 1.77 0.26 18.65
CA ALA A 790 1.49 -1.09 18.14
C ALA A 790 0.01 -1.27 17.83
N PHE A 791 -0.32 -2.28 17.01
CA PHE A 791 -1.72 -2.65 16.79
C PHE A 791 -2.39 -3.09 18.12
N ASN A 792 -1.69 -3.90 18.91
CA ASN A 792 -2.13 -4.32 20.25
C ASN A 792 -1.78 -3.30 21.35
N SER A 793 -1.76 -2.02 21.03
CA SER A 793 -1.55 -0.95 22.00
C SER A 793 -2.82 -0.63 22.75
N ARG A 794 -2.67 -0.07 23.97
CA ARG A 794 -3.81 0.25 24.86
C ARG A 794 -4.88 1.08 24.17
N ILE A 795 -4.49 2.15 23.48
CA ILE A 795 -5.42 3.05 22.78
C ILE A 795 -6.20 2.32 21.68
N ASN A 796 -5.54 1.47 20.89
CA ASN A 796 -6.22 0.76 19.82
C ASN A 796 -7.14 -0.34 20.36
N LEU A 797 -6.68 -1.12 21.33
CA LEU A 797 -7.49 -2.16 21.98
C LEU A 797 -8.76 -1.57 22.59
N ASN A 798 -8.63 -0.45 23.32
CA ASN A 798 -9.77 0.22 23.94
C ASN A 798 -10.78 0.73 22.90
N LEU A 799 -10.35 1.64 22.00
CA LEU A 799 -11.28 2.35 21.11
C LEU A 799 -11.81 1.49 19.96
N ARG A 800 -10.99 0.56 19.44
CA ARG A 800 -11.37 -0.30 18.33
C ARG A 800 -12.04 -1.59 18.81
N GLU A 801 -11.31 -2.39 19.61
CA GLU A 801 -11.72 -3.76 19.92
C GLU A 801 -12.77 -3.81 21.05
N ASP A 802 -12.55 -3.05 22.15
CA ASP A 802 -13.48 -3.05 23.27
C ASP A 802 -14.75 -2.23 23.00
N LYS A 803 -14.62 -1.07 22.36
CA LYS A 803 -15.70 -0.08 22.23
C LYS A 803 -16.31 -0.03 20.83
N GLY A 804 -15.60 -0.46 19.80
CA GLY A 804 -16.04 -0.36 18.41
C GLY A 804 -16.34 1.08 17.96
N TYR A 805 -15.63 2.09 18.51
CA TYR A 805 -15.86 3.50 18.17
C TYR A 805 -15.15 3.91 16.89
N THR A 806 -14.13 3.20 16.49
CA THR A 806 -13.26 3.50 15.35
C THR A 806 -12.77 2.22 14.65
N TYR A 807 -12.37 2.36 13.39
CA TYR A 807 -11.60 1.33 12.69
C TYR A 807 -10.16 1.23 13.19
N GLY A 808 -9.60 2.31 13.78
CA GLY A 808 -8.27 2.31 14.39
C GLY A 808 -7.91 3.60 15.09
N ALA A 809 -7.18 3.47 16.19
CA ALA A 809 -6.67 4.56 16.98
C ALA A 809 -5.20 4.35 17.30
N ARG A 810 -4.41 5.43 17.32
CA ARG A 810 -2.95 5.35 17.51
C ARG A 810 -2.39 6.60 18.17
N SER A 811 -1.18 6.46 18.71
CA SER A 811 -0.36 7.62 19.08
C SER A 811 1.09 7.42 18.64
N TYR A 812 1.80 8.52 18.41
CA TYR A 812 3.18 8.48 17.92
C TYR A 812 3.92 9.79 18.20
N PHE A 813 5.24 9.68 18.31
CA PHE A 813 6.16 10.80 18.18
C PHE A 813 6.57 10.93 16.72
N SER A 814 6.52 12.14 16.18
CA SER A 814 7.03 12.46 14.85
C SER A 814 7.89 13.71 14.93
N GLY A 815 8.93 13.77 14.12
CA GLY A 815 9.83 14.91 14.14
C GLY A 815 10.75 14.94 12.93
N ASP A 816 11.48 16.04 12.84
CA ASP A 816 12.61 16.22 11.96
C ASP A 816 13.74 16.91 12.74
N LYS A 817 14.80 17.35 12.06
CA LYS A 817 15.95 18.03 12.68
C LYS A 817 15.61 19.36 13.37
N LEU A 818 14.47 19.97 13.03
CA LEU A 818 14.07 21.30 13.53
C LEU A 818 13.01 21.21 14.61
N SER A 819 12.05 20.29 14.49
CA SER A 819 10.91 20.22 15.39
C SER A 819 10.30 18.83 15.43
N GLY A 820 9.45 18.59 16.44
CA GLY A 820 8.64 17.37 16.53
C GLY A 820 7.36 17.58 17.30
N SER A 821 6.52 16.55 17.30
CA SER A 821 5.24 16.51 18.00
C SER A 821 4.96 15.14 18.58
N TYR A 822 4.13 15.08 19.60
CA TYR A 822 3.39 13.91 20.01
C TYR A 822 1.94 14.05 19.51
N THR A 823 1.38 13.00 18.95
CA THR A 823 0.03 13.01 18.41
C THR A 823 -0.69 11.70 18.73
N ALA A 824 -1.86 11.77 19.33
CA ALA A 824 -2.85 10.69 19.41
C ALA A 824 -4.01 11.01 18.46
N SER A 825 -4.48 10.02 17.69
CA SER A 825 -5.43 10.25 16.61
C SER A 825 -6.37 9.09 16.35
N ALA A 826 -7.61 9.42 16.00
CA ALA A 826 -8.60 8.50 15.44
C ALA A 826 -9.61 9.26 14.58
N GLU A 827 -10.31 8.50 13.71
CA GLU A 827 -11.57 8.89 13.10
C GLU A 827 -12.65 8.00 13.71
N VAL A 828 -13.65 8.61 14.32
CA VAL A 828 -14.64 7.92 15.15
C VAL A 828 -16.05 8.23 14.66
N ARG A 829 -17.02 7.38 14.98
CA ARG A 829 -18.44 7.72 14.76
C ARG A 829 -18.81 9.03 15.47
N ALA A 830 -19.63 9.85 14.83
CA ALA A 830 -20.02 11.16 15.38
C ALA A 830 -20.71 11.05 16.75
N ASP A 831 -21.52 10.00 16.98
CA ASP A 831 -22.19 9.71 18.25
C ASP A 831 -21.29 9.16 19.37
N ALA A 832 -20.03 8.87 19.04
CA ALA A 832 -19.02 8.37 19.97
C ALA A 832 -17.85 9.35 20.18
N THR A 833 -17.96 10.59 19.67
CA THR A 833 -16.86 11.57 19.70
C THR A 833 -16.44 11.95 21.12
N ASP A 834 -17.39 12.32 21.97
CA ASP A 834 -17.18 12.66 23.38
C ASP A 834 -16.60 11.48 24.16
N LYS A 835 -17.17 10.30 23.98
CA LYS A 835 -16.72 9.04 24.60
C LYS A 835 -15.29 8.69 24.18
N SER A 836 -14.97 8.87 22.91
CA SER A 836 -13.61 8.61 22.39
C SER A 836 -12.57 9.56 22.98
N ILE A 837 -12.92 10.83 23.19
CA ILE A 837 -12.03 11.79 23.87
C ILE A 837 -11.80 11.36 25.32
N ILE A 838 -12.85 10.94 26.03
CA ILE A 838 -12.73 10.41 27.40
C ILE A 838 -11.74 9.24 27.45
N GLU A 839 -11.88 8.29 26.54
CA GLU A 839 -11.01 7.11 26.50
C GLU A 839 -9.54 7.49 26.16
N PHE A 840 -9.32 8.36 25.19
CA PHE A 840 -7.96 8.86 24.90
C PHE A 840 -7.33 9.53 26.12
N VAL A 841 -8.08 10.42 26.80
CA VAL A 841 -7.59 11.13 27.99
C VAL A 841 -7.28 10.14 29.10
N ASN A 842 -8.16 9.15 29.32
CA ASN A 842 -8.00 8.14 30.36
C ASN A 842 -6.76 7.26 30.11
N GLU A 843 -6.57 6.78 28.89
CA GLU A 843 -5.43 5.94 28.53
C GLU A 843 -4.11 6.70 28.66
N ILE A 844 -4.01 7.93 28.11
CA ILE A 844 -2.79 8.75 28.19
C ILE A 844 -2.49 9.09 29.64
N LYS A 845 -3.49 9.51 30.42
CA LYS A 845 -3.30 9.87 31.83
C LYS A 845 -2.92 8.67 32.68
N THR A 846 -3.64 7.54 32.52
CA THR A 846 -3.35 6.31 33.26
C THR A 846 -1.95 5.80 32.98
N TYR A 847 -1.54 5.85 31.70
CA TYR A 847 -0.17 5.44 31.32
C TYR A 847 0.90 6.39 31.90
N ALA A 848 0.66 7.70 31.90
CA ALA A 848 1.57 8.67 32.51
C ALA A 848 1.72 8.51 34.03
N GLU A 849 0.61 8.12 34.73
CA GLU A 849 0.58 7.97 36.18
C GLU A 849 1.04 6.59 36.66
N ARG A 850 0.66 5.50 35.98
CA ARG A 850 0.90 4.11 36.39
C ARG A 850 2.05 3.44 35.67
N GLY A 851 2.42 3.98 34.50
CA GLY A 851 3.50 3.48 33.67
C GLY A 851 3.17 2.19 32.93
N ILE A 852 4.23 1.58 32.41
CA ILE A 852 4.20 0.32 31.66
C ILE A 852 4.14 -0.89 32.59
N SER A 853 3.43 -1.97 32.20
CA SER A 853 3.49 -3.26 32.91
C SER A 853 4.77 -4.05 32.53
N ASP A 854 5.05 -5.12 33.26
CA ASP A 854 6.21 -5.99 32.96
C ASP A 854 5.96 -6.76 31.65
N GLU A 855 4.71 -7.20 31.42
CA GLU A 855 4.29 -7.88 30.19
C GLU A 855 4.41 -6.97 28.97
N GLU A 856 4.05 -5.69 29.10
CA GLU A 856 4.19 -4.72 28.01
C GLU A 856 5.65 -4.38 27.72
N LEU A 857 6.53 -4.38 28.75
CA LEU A 857 7.97 -4.19 28.55
C LEU A 857 8.59 -5.39 27.82
N ASP A 858 8.18 -6.60 28.19
CA ASP A 858 8.63 -7.82 27.52
C ASP A 858 8.12 -7.89 26.07
N PHE A 859 6.86 -7.50 25.84
CA PHE A 859 6.27 -7.34 24.50
C PHE A 859 7.06 -6.36 23.64
N LEU A 860 7.36 -5.17 24.17
CA LEU A 860 8.14 -4.14 23.47
C LEU A 860 9.52 -4.69 23.07
N ARG A 861 10.24 -5.28 24.04
CA ARG A 861 11.59 -5.79 23.81
C ARG A 861 11.60 -6.90 22.76
N SER A 862 10.67 -7.83 22.86
CA SER A 862 10.53 -8.93 21.90
C SER A 862 10.21 -8.40 20.50
N ALA A 863 9.19 -7.56 20.39
CA ALA A 863 8.73 -7.00 19.11
C ALA A 863 9.81 -6.19 18.38
N ILE A 864 10.60 -5.40 19.10
CA ILE A 864 11.60 -4.52 18.46
C ILE A 864 12.88 -5.28 18.10
N ASN A 865 13.40 -6.14 19.02
CA ASN A 865 14.66 -6.86 18.78
C ASN A 865 14.56 -7.90 17.64
N GLN A 866 13.37 -8.39 17.34
CA GLN A 866 13.18 -9.40 16.28
C GLN A 866 12.94 -8.77 14.89
N LYS A 867 12.70 -7.46 14.79
CA LYS A 867 12.42 -6.79 13.51
C LYS A 867 13.63 -6.65 12.57
N ASP A 868 14.82 -6.97 13.00
CA ASP A 868 16.03 -6.70 12.21
C ASP A 868 16.05 -7.46 10.88
N ALA A 869 15.53 -8.69 10.84
CA ALA A 869 15.43 -9.47 9.61
C ALA A 869 14.64 -8.77 8.49
N LEU A 870 13.64 -7.97 8.83
CA LEU A 870 12.78 -7.24 7.88
C LEU A 870 13.36 -5.89 7.41
N LYS A 871 14.45 -5.41 8.05
CA LYS A 871 14.96 -4.05 7.79
C LYS A 871 15.73 -3.91 6.50
N TYR A 872 16.29 -4.99 5.95
CA TYR A 872 17.27 -4.93 4.86
C TYR A 872 16.90 -5.79 3.65
N GLU A 873 15.74 -6.43 3.65
CA GLU A 873 15.33 -7.34 2.58
C GLU A 873 15.32 -6.67 1.20
N THR A 874 14.53 -5.61 1.04
CA THR A 874 14.29 -5.02 -0.27
C THR A 874 15.26 -3.89 -0.59
N PRO A 875 15.53 -3.60 -1.89
CA PRO A 875 16.29 -2.41 -2.30
C PRO A 875 15.73 -1.11 -1.71
N ARG A 876 14.41 -0.99 -1.58
CA ARG A 876 13.75 0.17 -0.95
C ARG A 876 14.07 0.27 0.54
N ALA A 877 14.06 -0.84 1.26
CA ALA A 877 14.43 -0.88 2.68
C ALA A 877 15.90 -0.50 2.87
N LYS A 878 16.78 -1.07 2.03
CA LYS A 878 18.22 -0.70 2.00
C LYS A 878 18.42 0.79 1.70
N LEU A 879 17.70 1.37 0.71
CA LEU A 879 17.74 2.82 0.44
C LEU A 879 17.35 3.66 1.65
N GLY A 880 16.27 3.28 2.35
CA GLY A 880 15.81 3.98 3.56
C GLY A 880 16.84 3.95 4.69
N PHE A 881 17.46 2.80 4.91
CA PHE A 881 18.54 2.62 5.90
C PHE A 881 19.76 3.48 5.58
N LEU A 882 20.24 3.43 4.34
CA LEU A 882 21.39 4.22 3.90
C LEU A 882 21.08 5.73 3.92
N ALA A 883 19.86 6.14 3.59
CA ALA A 883 19.44 7.53 3.68
C ALA A 883 19.47 8.05 5.10
N GLN A 884 19.06 7.24 6.10
CA GLN A 884 19.13 7.60 7.51
C GLN A 884 20.57 7.81 7.96
N ILE A 885 21.50 6.94 7.51
CA ILE A 885 22.94 7.09 7.79
C ILE A 885 23.47 8.45 7.31
N LEU A 886 23.21 8.78 6.03
CA LEU A 886 23.68 10.05 5.48
C LEU A 886 22.98 11.26 6.10
N GLU A 887 21.66 11.16 6.31
CA GLU A 887 20.89 12.29 6.83
C GLU A 887 21.31 12.68 8.25
N HIS A 888 21.57 11.70 9.11
CA HIS A 888 21.91 11.94 10.51
C HIS A 888 23.42 11.82 10.80
N ASN A 889 24.24 11.62 9.75
CA ASN A 889 25.69 11.43 9.86
C ASN A 889 26.05 10.31 10.85
N LEU A 890 25.41 9.16 10.70
CA LEU A 890 25.58 7.98 11.56
C LEU A 890 26.71 7.09 11.05
N THR A 891 27.21 6.25 11.94
CA THR A 891 27.97 5.05 11.58
C THR A 891 27.03 3.83 11.59
N PRO A 892 27.32 2.75 10.87
CA PRO A 892 26.50 1.53 10.92
C PRO A 892 26.24 0.99 12.33
N GLY A 893 27.17 1.22 13.25
CA GLY A 893 27.06 0.82 14.66
C GLY A 893 25.88 1.42 15.44
N PHE A 894 25.15 2.40 14.88
CA PHE A 894 23.93 2.90 15.53
C PHE A 894 22.85 1.81 15.67
N VAL A 895 22.89 0.78 14.83
CA VAL A 895 21.97 -0.37 14.93
C VAL A 895 22.23 -1.12 16.22
N ASP A 896 23.50 -1.40 16.54
CA ASP A 896 23.89 -2.06 17.78
C ASP A 896 23.53 -1.22 19.00
N GLU A 897 23.76 0.11 18.93
CA GLU A 897 23.37 1.04 19.98
C GLU A 897 21.86 1.02 20.23
N ARG A 898 21.03 1.01 19.18
CA ARG A 898 19.57 0.85 19.31
C ARG A 898 19.18 -0.48 19.93
N SER A 899 19.79 -1.57 19.50
CA SER A 899 19.53 -2.89 20.06
C SER A 899 19.91 -2.95 21.54
N GLU A 900 21.03 -2.35 21.94
CA GLU A 900 21.43 -2.22 23.34
C GLU A 900 20.43 -1.39 24.15
N ILE A 901 19.96 -0.25 23.63
CA ILE A 901 18.91 0.57 24.26
C ILE A 901 17.66 -0.27 24.51
N VAL A 902 17.17 -1.01 23.52
CA VAL A 902 15.98 -1.86 23.67
C VAL A 902 16.19 -2.96 24.70
N ALA A 903 17.37 -3.60 24.69
CA ALA A 903 17.68 -4.67 25.63
C ALA A 903 17.79 -4.19 27.09
N THR A 904 18.30 -2.96 27.29
CA THR A 904 18.66 -2.44 28.63
C THR A 904 17.65 -1.43 29.20
N ILE A 905 16.80 -0.82 28.36
CA ILE A 905 15.82 0.18 28.84
C ILE A 905 14.95 -0.41 29.95
N THR A 906 14.88 0.30 31.05
CA THR A 906 14.19 -0.14 32.26
C THR A 906 12.75 0.38 32.31
N LYS A 907 11.92 -0.29 33.11
CA LYS A 907 10.55 0.15 33.42
C LYS A 907 10.54 1.58 34.01
N ASP A 908 11.49 1.86 34.91
CA ASP A 908 11.61 3.19 35.53
C ASP A 908 11.95 4.29 34.52
N GLU A 909 12.83 4.01 33.55
CA GLU A 909 13.15 4.96 32.48
C GLU A 909 11.94 5.23 31.59
N ILE A 910 11.20 4.19 31.19
CA ILE A 910 9.97 4.33 30.40
C ILE A 910 8.92 5.14 31.16
N ASN A 911 8.72 4.84 32.44
CA ASN A 911 7.75 5.56 33.28
C ASN A 911 8.14 7.03 33.46
N ALA A 912 9.42 7.32 33.62
CA ALA A 912 9.93 8.69 33.68
C ALA A 912 9.67 9.46 32.39
N LEU A 913 9.87 8.81 31.22
CA LEU A 913 9.56 9.39 29.92
C LEU A 913 8.04 9.62 29.75
N ALA A 914 7.19 8.67 30.17
CA ALA A 914 5.73 8.83 30.13
C ALA A 914 5.28 10.02 30.98
N THR A 915 5.75 10.14 32.21
CA THR A 915 5.46 11.27 33.10
C THR A 915 5.93 12.60 32.51
N LYS A 916 7.11 12.62 31.85
CA LYS A 916 7.69 13.83 31.24
C LYS A 916 6.93 14.30 29.99
N HIS A 917 6.52 13.38 29.13
CA HIS A 917 6.02 13.73 27.79
C HIS A 917 4.52 13.65 27.64
N LEU A 918 3.78 12.91 28.50
CA LEU A 918 2.37 12.60 28.31
C LEU A 918 1.45 13.40 29.27
N ASN A 919 1.85 14.61 29.68
CA ASN A 919 0.95 15.47 30.46
C ASN A 919 -0.22 15.98 29.58
N ILE A 920 -1.41 15.44 29.78
CA ILE A 920 -2.61 15.77 28.99
C ILE A 920 -3.02 17.25 29.11
N ASN A 921 -2.73 17.91 30.25
CA ASN A 921 -3.04 19.33 30.44
C ASN A 921 -2.15 20.26 29.59
N GLU A 922 -1.04 19.75 29.07
CA GLU A 922 -0.15 20.44 28.14
C GLU A 922 -0.45 20.10 26.68
N MET A 923 -1.53 19.40 26.39
CA MET A 923 -1.96 19.02 25.05
C MET A 923 -3.11 19.89 24.59
N LEU A 924 -3.18 20.13 23.30
CA LEU A 924 -4.37 20.65 22.63
C LEU A 924 -5.15 19.50 21.99
N MET A 925 -6.43 19.70 21.81
CA MET A 925 -7.31 18.75 21.13
C MET A 925 -7.93 19.44 19.92
N VAL A 926 -7.87 18.81 18.74
CA VAL A 926 -8.59 19.25 17.55
C VAL A 926 -9.68 18.24 17.25
N VAL A 927 -10.89 18.71 17.08
CA VAL A 927 -12.06 17.90 16.70
C VAL A 927 -12.67 18.50 15.45
N VAL A 928 -12.82 17.68 14.41
CA VAL A 928 -13.51 18.08 13.17
C VAL A 928 -14.78 17.24 13.02
N GLY A 929 -15.90 17.88 12.81
CA GLY A 929 -17.20 17.24 12.61
C GLY A 929 -18.34 18.24 12.59
N ASP A 930 -19.59 17.76 12.63
CA ASP A 930 -20.76 18.66 12.66
C ASP A 930 -20.85 19.41 13.99
N ALA A 931 -20.43 20.68 13.96
CA ALA A 931 -20.35 21.51 15.17
C ALA A 931 -21.71 21.68 15.88
N LYS A 932 -22.83 21.61 15.15
CA LYS A 932 -24.18 21.74 15.76
C LYS A 932 -24.47 20.58 16.71
N THR A 933 -24.03 19.39 16.33
CA THR A 933 -24.22 18.15 17.11
C THR A 933 -23.13 17.99 18.17
N LEU A 934 -21.87 18.29 17.82
CA LEU A 934 -20.71 17.99 18.65
C LEU A 934 -20.51 19.01 19.79
N ARG A 935 -20.76 20.32 19.56
CA ARG A 935 -20.46 21.34 20.58
C ARG A 935 -21.05 21.05 21.94
N PRO A 936 -22.40 20.75 22.09
CA PRO A 936 -22.97 20.46 23.40
C PRO A 936 -22.32 19.24 24.07
N GLN A 937 -21.92 18.23 23.30
CA GLN A 937 -21.29 17.02 23.82
C GLN A 937 -19.87 17.35 24.33
N LEU A 938 -19.11 18.15 23.59
CA LEU A 938 -17.73 18.51 23.91
C LEU A 938 -17.67 19.46 25.13
N GLU A 939 -18.59 20.44 25.23
CA GLU A 939 -18.72 21.33 26.40
C GLU A 939 -19.09 20.57 27.67
N ALA A 940 -19.89 19.50 27.53
CA ALA A 940 -20.25 18.64 28.66
C ALA A 940 -19.08 17.87 29.27
N LEU A 941 -17.96 17.73 28.54
CA LEU A 941 -16.70 17.16 29.01
C LEU A 941 -15.95 18.09 29.98
N GLY A 942 -16.37 19.37 30.10
CA GLY A 942 -15.75 20.35 30.97
C GLY A 942 -14.54 21.07 30.37
N TYR A 943 -14.27 20.86 29.09
CA TYR A 943 -13.27 21.61 28.36
C TYR A 943 -13.83 22.91 27.77
N GLU A 944 -12.99 23.92 27.66
CA GLU A 944 -13.32 25.08 26.83
C GLU A 944 -13.28 24.69 25.36
N VAL A 945 -14.34 24.95 24.61
CA VAL A 945 -14.46 24.66 23.20
C VAL A 945 -14.33 25.96 22.40
N ILE A 946 -13.29 26.03 21.57
CA ILE A 946 -12.94 27.20 20.75
C ILE A 946 -13.20 26.86 19.28
N ASP A 947 -14.00 27.69 18.60
CA ASP A 947 -14.14 27.54 17.14
C ASP A 947 -12.84 27.87 16.44
N TYR A 948 -12.50 27.06 15.44
CA TYR A 948 -11.28 27.21 14.65
C TYR A 948 -11.60 27.08 13.16
N ASP A 949 -11.27 28.12 12.40
CA ASP A 949 -11.48 28.20 10.95
C ASP A 949 -10.16 27.90 10.20
N ILE A 950 -10.22 27.13 9.08
CA ILE A 950 -9.09 26.72 8.23
C ILE A 950 -9.19 27.35 6.85
#